data_0639c49afd2053c9b316a7fcfe6c4e9b
#
_entry.id   0639c49afd2053c9b316a7fcfe6c4e9b
#
_cell.length_a   1.000
_cell.length_b   1.000
_cell.length_c   1.000
_cell.angle_alpha   90.00
_cell.angle_beta   90.00
_cell.angle_gamma   90.00
#
_symmetry.space_group_name_H-M   'P 1'
#
loop_
_entity.id
_entity.type
_entity.pdbx_description
1 polymer ?
#
loop_
_entity_poly.entity_id
_entity_poly.type
_entity_poly.pdbx_seq_one_letter_code
_entity_poly.pdbx_strand_id
1 'polypeptide(L)'
;MTYFNHREIKLEEAIEAYLCSPEGGFIKGSDKNFDARLALDTQTLLSFVQSTQPKAWERYQVIYGSDCERRFIKRFCEEVEADGLIQVLRHGIKDRGVNFMVAYFAPETSINPDLAVRYKSNILHCVRQFHYSPSDTQNTIDIVLLLNGIPIAALELKDEFSGQNVDDAIYQYKKDRDPRDPIFAFNQRLLVYFALDLAQVFMTTQLAGAATYFLPFNQGSNGAGEVGGKGNPPNPDNFMTAYLWENVLRKDRLMEILQKYIHLDVKKDGRKSIIFPRYHQLDVVTKLLADVKANGTGKNYLIQHSAGSGKSNSIAWLAHRLSGLHDASDKKIFNSVIVVTDRKVLDSQLQDTVYQFDHVRGVVKKVEKNSKELLQAINDRIPIIITTLQKFPVIFEQIKAGGRRFAIICDEAHSSQTGEAAKKLKYALADMEKELEEAAKIANQDEDAKPDYQDKIVQELASHGTHKNMSFFAFTATPKGKTLQMFGTKMPDATYRAFHIYSMRQAIEEGFILDVLKNYTTYKTYYKIAKSEENDPEFNKRKASRAVRQFESLHPHNISQKTAIMLEHVRDITSKKIGGHAKAMVVTASRLHAIRYFKEFKNFIRDNGYKNLDVLVAFSGELVDGEVSYTEEKCNKTKSGETIKENQLKEYFKSDDFNILIVAEKYQTGFDEPLLHTMFVDKRLTGVKAVQTLSRLNRTCKGKTDTFVLDFVNSPEDIKDAFQPFYQATVLQEETDPNRIYDLKKYLDKSAVYTQEQIDNVADIYFKSGEQDKNAIGKMRSILDSSVKIYSDLKREDQDKFLSALESFVSFYGFITQICRMYDKDLLKFAIFAKFLLKVIPRDKSEKVHLDDMILLEYYKNEKKYDGSIALDEADGKVAPMTGKGKKSEPKRDKLSVIVDDINKQFGTNFTEMDKVLKQIENDLINDPELQKFAKSDRETIRIVYDKLFPSILANRYATNEDFFSKMCSDKKFMSDVMARLFPIVLQRLVK
;
A
#
# COMPACT_ATOMS: atom_id res chain seq x y z
N MET A 1 17.43 35.50 44.77
CA MET A 1 17.34 34.51 43.69
C MET A 1 15.88 34.24 43.46
N THR A 2 15.32 34.69 42.35
CA THR A 2 13.95 34.34 41.91
C THR A 2 13.98 32.88 41.55
N TYR A 3 13.30 32.03 42.32
CA TYR A 3 13.19 30.61 42.00
C TYR A 3 12.48 30.47 40.65
N PHE A 4 13.12 29.79 39.71
CA PHE A 4 12.52 29.46 38.43
C PHE A 4 11.30 28.55 38.69
N ASN A 5 10.12 29.00 38.28
CA ASN A 5 8.89 28.22 38.45
C ASN A 5 8.71 27.30 37.22
N HIS A 6 9.02 26.01 37.36
CA HIS A 6 8.98 24.97 36.33
C HIS A 6 7.75 24.05 36.43
N ARG A 7 6.64 24.53 37.02
CA ARG A 7 5.42 23.74 37.21
C ARG A 7 4.56 23.76 35.94
N GLU A 8 3.76 22.70 35.76
CA GLU A 8 2.77 22.49 34.68
C GLU A 8 1.93 23.75 34.38
N ILE A 9 1.61 24.53 35.38
CA ILE A 9 0.90 25.83 35.25
C ILE A 9 1.59 26.80 34.30
N LYS A 10 2.90 26.71 34.10
CA LYS A 10 3.62 27.59 33.15
C LYS A 10 3.37 27.18 31.70
N LEU A 11 3.18 25.90 31.43
CA LEU A 11 2.77 25.40 30.12
C LEU A 11 1.33 25.85 29.83
N GLU A 12 0.40 25.71 30.80
CA GLU A 12 -0.97 26.22 30.66
C GLU A 12 -1.00 27.73 30.37
N GLU A 13 -0.22 28.54 31.13
CA GLU A 13 -0.13 29.96 30.94
C GLU A 13 0.41 30.32 29.55
N ALA A 14 1.40 29.62 29.04
CA ALA A 14 1.97 29.86 27.72
C ALA A 14 0.96 29.56 26.60
N ILE A 15 0.25 28.43 26.70
CA ILE A 15 -0.82 28.06 25.77
C ILE A 15 -1.95 29.09 25.78
N GLU A 16 -2.47 29.46 26.96
CA GLU A 16 -3.53 30.46 27.10
C GLU A 16 -3.08 31.81 26.55
N ALA A 17 -1.87 32.26 26.89
CA ALA A 17 -1.33 33.52 26.43
C ALA A 17 -1.25 33.61 24.90
N TYR A 18 -0.77 32.57 24.23
CA TYR A 18 -0.71 32.53 22.78
C TYR A 18 -2.10 32.44 22.15
N LEU A 19 -2.94 31.53 22.60
CA LEU A 19 -4.28 31.36 22.04
C LEU A 19 -5.14 32.61 22.21
N CYS A 20 -5.00 33.33 23.33
CA CYS A 20 -5.71 34.58 23.60
C CYS A 20 -5.01 35.82 22.99
N SER A 21 -3.92 35.63 22.24
CA SER A 21 -3.30 36.71 21.47
C SER A 21 -4.08 37.01 20.17
N PRO A 22 -3.79 38.11 19.48
CA PRO A 22 -4.37 38.39 18.16
C PRO A 22 -4.10 37.27 17.13
N GLU A 23 -2.95 36.61 17.20
CA GLU A 23 -2.54 35.51 16.32
C GLU A 23 -3.30 34.21 16.62
N GLY A 24 -3.56 33.96 17.91
CA GLY A 24 -4.33 32.78 18.36
C GLY A 24 -5.83 32.93 18.11
N GLY A 25 -6.37 34.14 18.34
CA GLY A 25 -7.73 34.52 17.98
C GLY A 25 -8.83 34.01 18.95
N PHE A 26 -8.47 33.56 20.14
CA PHE A 26 -9.38 33.19 21.22
C PHE A 26 -9.55 34.32 22.23
N ILE A 27 -10.54 34.15 23.08
CA ILE A 27 -10.79 35.00 24.23
C ILE A 27 -10.62 34.16 25.50
N LYS A 28 -10.03 34.73 26.53
CA LYS A 28 -9.95 34.07 27.84
C LYS A 28 -11.37 33.86 28.36
N GLY A 29 -11.72 32.59 28.56
CA GLY A 29 -13.04 32.16 29.02
C GLY A 29 -13.09 31.77 30.49
N SER A 30 -14.27 31.40 30.93
CA SER A 30 -14.56 30.87 32.27
C SER A 30 -15.63 29.80 32.15
N ASP A 31 -15.61 28.83 33.05
CA ASP A 31 -16.60 27.76 33.18
C ASP A 31 -17.85 28.13 34.01
N LYS A 32 -17.94 29.39 34.50
CA LYS A 32 -19.06 29.87 35.36
C LYS A 32 -20.44 29.71 34.75
N ASN A 33 -20.58 29.84 33.44
CA ASN A 33 -21.84 29.72 32.71
C ASN A 33 -22.03 28.34 32.08
N PHE A 34 -21.12 27.41 32.35
CA PHE A 34 -21.18 26.08 31.78
C PHE A 34 -22.16 25.18 32.54
N ASP A 35 -23.13 24.65 31.81
CA ASP A 35 -24.03 23.64 32.33
C ASP A 35 -23.41 22.24 32.10
N ALA A 36 -22.88 21.62 33.15
CA ALA A 36 -22.21 20.33 33.08
C ALA A 36 -23.15 19.19 32.67
N ARG A 37 -24.49 19.29 32.86
CA ARG A 37 -25.47 18.27 32.46
C ARG A 37 -25.73 18.32 30.95
N LEU A 38 -25.74 19.52 30.37
CA LEU A 38 -25.89 19.74 28.95
C LEU A 38 -24.53 19.70 28.24
N ALA A 39 -23.45 19.85 29.00
CA ALA A 39 -22.09 20.10 28.53
C ALA A 39 -22.00 21.26 27.53
N LEU A 40 -22.60 22.41 27.90
CA LEU A 40 -22.70 23.62 27.08
C LEU A 40 -22.59 24.89 27.92
N ASP A 41 -21.95 25.92 27.40
CA ASP A 41 -22.17 27.29 27.82
C ASP A 41 -23.36 27.86 27.03
N THR A 42 -24.55 27.71 27.62
CA THR A 42 -25.81 28.05 26.98
C THR A 42 -25.97 29.52 26.73
N GLN A 43 -25.40 30.37 27.60
CA GLN A 43 -25.47 31.83 27.46
C GLN A 43 -24.67 32.28 26.24
N THR A 44 -23.44 31.80 26.09
CA THR A 44 -22.63 32.14 24.93
C THR A 44 -23.25 31.65 23.62
N LEU A 45 -23.84 30.44 23.62
CA LEU A 45 -24.51 29.88 22.41
C LEU A 45 -25.74 30.71 22.02
N LEU A 46 -26.60 31.07 22.99
CA LEU A 46 -27.77 31.92 22.73
C LEU A 46 -27.35 33.32 22.28
N SER A 47 -26.40 33.96 22.95
CA SER A 47 -25.86 35.27 22.58
C SER A 47 -25.33 35.28 21.13
N PHE A 48 -24.58 34.24 20.73
CA PHE A 48 -24.07 34.10 19.35
C PHE A 48 -25.22 34.02 18.35
N VAL A 49 -26.20 33.16 18.57
CA VAL A 49 -27.32 33.00 17.64
C VAL A 49 -28.19 34.23 17.55
N GLN A 50 -28.52 34.83 18.67
CA GLN A 50 -29.35 36.08 18.76
C GLN A 50 -28.68 37.24 18.04
N SER A 51 -27.38 37.45 18.30
CA SER A 51 -26.63 38.58 17.71
C SER A 51 -26.35 38.40 16.22
N THR A 52 -26.11 37.21 15.77
CA THR A 52 -25.73 36.95 14.36
C THR A 52 -26.91 36.67 13.43
N GLN A 53 -28.10 36.29 14.02
CA GLN A 53 -29.29 35.88 13.25
C GLN A 53 -30.58 36.49 13.82
N PRO A 54 -30.66 37.83 14.04
CA PRO A 54 -31.79 38.47 14.73
C PRO A 54 -33.13 38.19 14.06
N LYS A 55 -33.19 38.24 12.72
CA LYS A 55 -34.44 37.97 11.98
C LYS A 55 -34.96 36.54 12.15
N ALA A 56 -34.07 35.57 12.22
CA ALA A 56 -34.44 34.17 12.48
C ALA A 56 -34.89 33.99 13.92
N TRP A 57 -34.21 34.68 14.84
CA TRP A 57 -34.57 34.65 16.26
C TRP A 57 -35.92 35.31 16.55
N GLU A 58 -36.24 36.47 15.98
CA GLU A 58 -37.52 37.13 16.07
C GLU A 58 -38.68 36.20 15.61
N ARG A 59 -38.49 35.51 14.47
CA ARG A 59 -39.48 34.53 14.00
C ARG A 59 -39.65 33.39 15.00
N TYR A 60 -38.56 32.95 15.60
CA TYR A 60 -38.58 31.86 16.56
C TYR A 60 -39.27 32.25 17.86
N GLN A 61 -39.07 33.53 18.31
CA GLN A 61 -39.79 34.10 19.44
C GLN A 61 -41.30 34.21 19.21
N VAL A 62 -41.73 34.53 17.99
CA VAL A 62 -43.14 34.52 17.61
C VAL A 62 -43.74 33.12 17.75
N ILE A 63 -42.98 32.04 17.46
CA ILE A 63 -43.47 30.64 17.52
C ILE A 63 -43.56 30.15 18.97
N TYR A 64 -42.56 30.45 19.80
CA TYR A 64 -42.40 29.85 21.13
C TYR A 64 -42.56 30.79 22.32
N GLY A 65 -42.72 32.08 22.10
CA GLY A 65 -42.84 33.08 23.13
C GLY A 65 -41.68 33.10 24.12
N SER A 66 -42.00 33.16 25.39
CA SER A 66 -41.00 33.16 26.48
C SER A 66 -40.22 31.87 26.63
N ASP A 67 -40.64 30.76 26.01
CA ASP A 67 -39.97 29.46 26.07
C ASP A 67 -38.94 29.25 24.99
N CYS A 68 -38.72 30.28 24.14
CA CYS A 68 -37.88 30.13 22.93
C CYS A 68 -36.43 29.70 23.23
N GLU A 69 -35.78 30.25 24.25
CA GLU A 69 -34.39 29.90 24.61
C GLU A 69 -34.26 28.44 25.04
N ARG A 70 -35.16 28.00 25.94
CA ARG A 70 -35.21 26.60 26.38
C ARG A 70 -35.48 25.65 25.21
N ARG A 71 -36.39 26.01 24.31
CA ARG A 71 -36.72 25.21 23.11
C ARG A 71 -35.58 25.14 22.16
N PHE A 72 -34.83 26.23 21.92
CA PHE A 72 -33.67 26.24 21.09
C PHE A 72 -32.56 25.32 21.63
N ILE A 73 -32.21 25.44 22.91
CA ILE A 73 -31.19 24.56 23.53
C ILE A 73 -31.62 23.10 23.46
N LYS A 74 -32.87 22.79 23.76
CA LYS A 74 -33.40 21.44 23.65
C LYS A 74 -33.27 20.91 22.21
N ARG A 75 -33.71 21.71 21.22
CA ARG A 75 -33.60 21.31 19.79
C ARG A 75 -32.16 21.14 19.33
N PHE A 76 -31.27 22.00 19.78
CA PHE A 76 -29.84 21.84 19.51
C PHE A 76 -29.30 20.51 20.02
N CYS A 77 -29.62 20.13 21.26
CA CYS A 77 -29.18 18.84 21.81
C CYS A 77 -29.77 17.66 21.04
N GLU A 78 -31.07 17.70 20.71
CA GLU A 78 -31.75 16.64 19.92
C GLU A 78 -31.11 16.48 18.53
N GLU A 79 -30.76 17.57 17.84
CA GLU A 79 -30.14 17.54 16.51
C GLU A 79 -28.70 17.01 16.58
N VAL A 80 -27.95 17.41 17.61
CA VAL A 80 -26.58 16.89 17.84
C VAL A 80 -26.62 15.40 18.17
N GLU A 81 -27.60 14.93 18.92
CA GLU A 81 -27.78 13.50 19.21
C GLU A 81 -28.11 12.69 17.94
N ALA A 82 -28.94 13.23 17.07
CA ALA A 82 -29.37 12.57 15.82
C ALA A 82 -28.29 12.56 14.75
N ASP A 83 -27.71 13.70 14.43
CA ASP A 83 -26.83 13.92 13.28
C ASP A 83 -25.35 14.03 13.66
N GLY A 84 -25.06 14.30 14.93
CA GLY A 84 -23.72 14.55 15.47
C GLY A 84 -23.23 15.98 15.32
N LEU A 85 -22.33 16.37 16.23
CA LEU A 85 -21.84 17.76 16.32
C LEU A 85 -21.17 18.23 15.02
N ILE A 86 -20.39 17.39 14.34
CA ILE A 86 -19.71 17.75 13.10
C ILE A 86 -20.72 18.26 12.05
N GLN A 87 -21.87 17.58 11.90
CA GLN A 87 -22.89 17.99 10.94
C GLN A 87 -23.62 19.26 11.38
N VAL A 88 -23.93 19.36 12.67
CA VAL A 88 -24.59 20.54 13.24
C VAL A 88 -23.73 21.80 13.14
N LEU A 89 -22.41 21.69 13.35
CA LEU A 89 -21.48 22.81 13.14
C LEU A 89 -21.47 23.30 11.69
N ARG A 90 -21.58 22.39 10.72
CA ARG A 90 -21.48 22.71 9.28
C ARG A 90 -22.79 23.18 8.67
N HIS A 91 -23.91 22.64 9.12
CA HIS A 91 -25.21 22.86 8.48
C HIS A 91 -26.24 23.57 9.37
N GLY A 92 -25.91 23.77 10.65
CA GLY A 92 -26.80 24.36 11.63
C GLY A 92 -27.92 23.38 12.06
N ILE A 93 -28.95 23.96 12.65
CA ILE A 93 -30.15 23.26 13.10
C ILE A 93 -31.41 23.83 12.44
N LYS A 94 -32.44 22.98 12.33
CA LYS A 94 -33.74 23.41 11.78
C LYS A 94 -34.88 23.07 12.75
N ASP A 95 -35.71 24.09 13.08
CA ASP A 95 -36.89 23.90 13.87
C ASP A 95 -38.06 24.70 13.31
N ARG A 96 -39.19 24.05 13.07
CA ARG A 96 -40.43 24.62 12.51
C ARG A 96 -40.24 25.61 11.37
N GLY A 97 -39.32 25.32 10.45
CA GLY A 97 -39.06 26.13 9.27
C GLY A 97 -38.08 27.28 9.49
N VAL A 98 -37.56 27.46 10.71
CA VAL A 98 -36.48 28.40 11.02
C VAL A 98 -35.17 27.65 11.04
N ASN A 99 -34.14 28.16 10.35
CA ASN A 99 -32.80 27.59 10.30
C ASN A 99 -31.85 28.49 11.10
N PHE A 100 -31.00 27.85 11.92
CA PHE A 100 -29.98 28.55 12.70
C PHE A 100 -28.60 27.95 12.42
N MET A 101 -27.62 28.77 12.13
CA MET A 101 -26.22 28.39 12.10
C MET A 101 -25.63 28.53 13.49
N VAL A 102 -24.91 27.54 13.95
CA VAL A 102 -24.24 27.54 15.28
C VAL A 102 -22.74 27.85 15.17
N ALA A 103 -22.20 27.89 13.95
CA ALA A 103 -20.85 28.34 13.63
C ALA A 103 -20.81 28.86 12.20
N TYR A 104 -19.88 29.78 11.92
CA TYR A 104 -19.59 30.28 10.58
C TYR A 104 -18.15 29.92 10.20
N PHE A 105 -17.92 29.50 8.96
CA PHE A 105 -16.60 29.17 8.47
C PHE A 105 -16.05 30.21 7.52
N ALA A 106 -14.72 30.28 7.40
CA ALA A 106 -14.07 31.23 6.54
C ALA A 106 -14.42 30.98 5.05
N PRO A 107 -14.77 32.04 4.28
CA PRO A 107 -15.05 31.89 2.86
C PRO A 107 -13.78 31.54 2.07
N GLU A 108 -13.94 30.80 0.95
CA GLU A 108 -12.84 30.46 0.06
C GLU A 108 -12.44 31.63 -0.88
N THR A 109 -13.32 32.60 -1.07
CA THR A 109 -13.13 33.76 -1.93
C THR A 109 -13.53 35.04 -1.22
N SER A 110 -13.04 36.17 -1.69
CA SER A 110 -13.39 37.51 -1.19
C SER A 110 -14.66 38.09 -1.82
N ILE A 111 -15.34 37.36 -2.72
CA ILE A 111 -16.49 37.83 -3.50
C ILE A 111 -17.66 38.27 -2.62
N ASN A 112 -17.88 37.58 -1.50
CA ASN A 112 -18.95 37.94 -0.56
C ASN A 112 -18.35 38.37 0.81
N PRO A 113 -18.18 39.68 1.06
CA PRO A 113 -17.60 40.19 2.29
C PRO A 113 -18.44 39.89 3.54
N ASP A 114 -19.76 39.71 3.40
CA ASP A 114 -20.64 39.38 4.53
C ASP A 114 -20.28 38.03 5.19
N LEU A 115 -19.79 37.09 4.39
CA LEU A 115 -19.31 35.82 4.94
C LEU A 115 -18.09 35.97 5.83
N ALA A 116 -17.19 36.89 5.48
CA ALA A 116 -16.03 37.20 6.30
C ALA A 116 -16.43 37.89 7.62
N VAL A 117 -17.44 38.78 7.58
CA VAL A 117 -18.00 39.40 8.79
C VAL A 117 -18.65 38.37 9.70
N ARG A 118 -19.44 37.44 9.12
CA ARG A 118 -20.06 36.32 9.90
C ARG A 118 -18.99 35.41 10.50
N TYR A 119 -17.93 35.09 9.75
CA TYR A 119 -16.83 34.28 10.28
C TYR A 119 -16.18 34.92 11.49
N LYS A 120 -15.94 36.24 11.45
CA LYS A 120 -15.36 37.02 12.56
C LYS A 120 -16.23 37.05 13.81
N SER A 121 -17.56 36.86 13.67
CA SER A 121 -18.50 36.86 14.80
C SER A 121 -18.46 35.59 15.64
N ASN A 122 -17.74 34.51 15.22
CA ASN A 122 -17.56 33.37 16.09
C ASN A 122 -16.78 33.75 17.36
N ILE A 123 -17.28 33.25 18.48
CA ILE A 123 -16.72 33.42 19.82
C ILE A 123 -15.95 32.16 20.17
N LEU A 124 -14.63 32.25 20.27
CA LEU A 124 -13.80 31.13 20.70
C LEU A 124 -13.25 31.45 22.09
N HIS A 125 -13.49 30.56 23.05
CA HIS A 125 -12.96 30.66 24.39
C HIS A 125 -11.88 29.60 24.65
N CYS A 126 -10.78 30.03 25.30
CA CYS A 126 -9.80 29.17 25.93
C CYS A 126 -10.03 29.21 27.44
N VAL A 127 -10.33 28.07 28.05
CA VAL A 127 -10.64 27.97 29.48
C VAL A 127 -9.67 27.01 30.14
N ARG A 128 -8.97 27.49 31.17
CA ARG A 128 -8.06 26.69 32.01
C ARG A 128 -8.79 26.10 33.18
N GLN A 129 -8.33 24.94 33.67
CA GLN A 129 -8.86 24.23 34.82
C GLN A 129 -10.40 24.13 34.79
N PHE A 130 -10.88 23.55 33.67
CA PHE A 130 -12.28 23.55 33.28
C PHE A 130 -13.09 22.48 34.06
N HIS A 131 -14.01 22.90 34.94
CA HIS A 131 -14.92 22.02 35.67
C HIS A 131 -16.01 21.50 34.75
N TYR A 132 -16.04 20.19 34.52
CA TYR A 132 -16.89 19.61 33.48
C TYR A 132 -17.88 18.56 33.97
N SER A 133 -17.61 17.91 35.12
CA SER A 133 -18.40 16.76 35.56
C SER A 133 -19.62 17.18 36.36
N PRO A 134 -20.83 16.66 36.03
CA PRO A 134 -22.02 16.92 36.87
C PRO A 134 -22.05 16.08 38.15
N SER A 135 -21.23 15.03 38.25
CA SER A 135 -21.19 14.12 39.39
C SER A 135 -20.07 14.44 40.37
N ASP A 136 -18.98 15.04 39.91
CA ASP A 136 -17.82 15.44 40.71
C ASP A 136 -17.36 16.84 40.30
N THR A 137 -17.72 17.84 41.06
CA THR A 137 -17.44 19.26 40.81
C THR A 137 -15.96 19.64 41.02
N GLN A 138 -15.12 18.73 41.50
CA GLN A 138 -13.69 18.96 41.66
C GLN A 138 -12.89 18.51 40.42
N ASN A 139 -13.49 17.72 39.54
CA ASN A 139 -12.83 17.26 38.37
C ASN A 139 -12.68 18.37 37.32
N THR A 140 -11.43 18.67 36.96
CA THR A 140 -11.08 19.67 35.95
C THR A 140 -10.31 19.03 34.78
N ILE A 141 -10.41 19.64 33.59
CA ILE A 141 -9.53 19.45 32.45
C ILE A 141 -8.61 20.66 32.37
N ASP A 142 -7.32 20.46 32.12
CA ASP A 142 -6.33 21.53 32.16
C ASP A 142 -6.68 22.68 31.20
N ILE A 143 -7.02 22.38 29.95
CA ILE A 143 -7.53 23.38 28.98
C ILE A 143 -8.67 22.79 28.15
N VAL A 144 -9.76 23.56 28.02
CA VAL A 144 -10.86 23.27 27.07
C VAL A 144 -11.05 24.44 26.13
N LEU A 145 -11.18 24.15 24.83
CA LEU A 145 -11.49 25.10 23.80
C LEU A 145 -12.97 25.00 23.43
N LEU A 146 -13.66 26.17 23.50
CA LEU A 146 -15.08 26.25 23.15
C LEU A 146 -15.26 27.12 21.89
N LEU A 147 -16.17 26.71 21.01
CA LEU A 147 -16.67 27.47 19.86
C LEU A 147 -18.14 27.84 20.12
N ASN A 148 -18.42 29.13 20.26
CA ASN A 148 -19.78 29.66 20.52
C ASN A 148 -20.47 28.96 21.72
N GLY A 149 -19.71 28.65 22.76
CA GLY A 149 -20.18 27.96 23.95
C GLY A 149 -20.20 26.41 23.86
N ILE A 150 -19.78 25.83 22.74
CA ILE A 150 -19.74 24.40 22.50
C ILE A 150 -18.30 23.89 22.71
N PRO A 151 -18.03 22.95 23.63
CA PRO A 151 -16.72 22.35 23.80
C PRO A 151 -16.32 21.55 22.56
N ILE A 152 -15.12 21.80 21.98
CA ILE A 152 -14.66 21.16 20.74
C ILE A 152 -13.32 20.44 20.88
N ALA A 153 -12.43 20.89 21.77
CA ALA A 153 -11.14 20.26 22.00
C ALA A 153 -10.74 20.37 23.49
N ALA A 154 -10.04 19.34 23.97
CA ALA A 154 -9.52 19.28 25.33
C ALA A 154 -8.02 18.92 25.33
N LEU A 155 -7.27 19.48 26.28
CA LEU A 155 -5.85 19.25 26.49
C LEU A 155 -5.61 18.86 27.95
N GLU A 156 -4.87 17.77 28.16
CA GLU A 156 -4.26 17.38 29.45
C GLU A 156 -2.76 17.53 29.31
N LEU A 157 -2.16 18.21 30.26
CA LEU A 157 -0.79 18.69 30.24
C LEU A 157 0.02 17.99 31.32
N LYS A 158 1.30 17.78 31.05
CA LYS A 158 2.25 17.30 32.06
C LYS A 158 3.59 18.03 31.90
N ASP A 159 4.34 18.08 32.98
CA ASP A 159 5.65 18.72 33.05
C ASP A 159 6.72 17.70 33.46
N GLU A 160 7.64 17.40 32.57
CA GLU A 160 8.73 16.46 32.82
C GLU A 160 9.63 16.88 34.00
N PHE A 161 9.78 18.19 34.26
CA PHE A 161 10.55 18.70 35.40
C PHE A 161 9.85 18.45 36.74
N SER A 162 8.54 18.16 36.74
CA SER A 162 7.80 17.73 37.91
C SER A 162 7.83 16.22 38.11
N GLY A 163 8.46 15.47 37.19
CA GLY A 163 8.54 14.01 37.19
C GLY A 163 7.35 13.32 36.55
N GLN A 164 6.48 14.06 35.83
CA GLN A 164 5.35 13.54 35.06
C GLN A 164 5.59 13.79 33.57
N ASN A 165 5.09 12.90 32.72
CA ASN A 165 5.26 12.99 31.26
C ASN A 165 3.93 12.76 30.53
N VAL A 166 3.97 12.70 29.22
CA VAL A 166 2.78 12.52 28.36
C VAL A 166 2.03 11.21 28.65
N ASP A 167 2.71 10.15 29.12
CA ASP A 167 2.05 8.90 29.50
C ASP A 167 1.14 9.07 30.72
N ASP A 168 1.49 9.98 31.65
CA ASP A 168 0.64 10.34 32.78
C ASP A 168 -0.62 11.09 32.31
N ALA A 169 -0.51 12.00 31.35
CA ALA A 169 -1.66 12.65 30.72
C ALA A 169 -2.58 11.64 30.01
N ILE A 170 -1.99 10.68 29.27
CA ILE A 170 -2.72 9.57 28.66
C ILE A 170 -3.39 8.68 29.73
N TYR A 171 -2.70 8.40 30.82
CA TYR A 171 -3.24 7.64 31.95
C TYR A 171 -4.45 8.34 32.56
N GLN A 172 -4.37 9.65 32.75
CA GLN A 172 -5.45 10.48 33.30
C GLN A 172 -6.72 10.38 32.44
N TYR A 173 -6.59 10.49 31.08
CA TYR A 173 -7.72 10.27 30.19
C TYR A 173 -8.28 8.84 30.24
N LYS A 174 -7.46 7.83 30.48
CA LYS A 174 -7.88 6.43 30.50
C LYS A 174 -8.53 6.00 31.81
N LYS A 175 -8.15 6.62 32.93
CA LYS A 175 -8.51 6.15 34.27
C LYS A 175 -9.36 7.12 35.05
N ASP A 176 -9.05 8.42 34.96
CA ASP A 176 -9.63 9.43 35.81
C ASP A 176 -10.77 10.19 35.13
N ARG A 177 -10.93 10.03 33.82
CA ARG A 177 -12.05 10.61 33.06
C ARG A 177 -13.10 9.54 32.75
N ASP A 178 -14.32 9.75 33.28
CA ASP A 178 -15.45 8.82 33.01
C ASP A 178 -16.01 9.11 31.58
N PRO A 179 -15.91 8.16 30.64
CA PRO A 179 -16.43 8.37 29.28
C PRO A 179 -17.97 8.59 29.20
N ARG A 180 -18.68 8.38 30.34
CA ARG A 180 -20.15 8.60 30.43
C ARG A 180 -20.50 10.05 30.75
N ASP A 181 -19.55 10.87 31.18
CA ASP A 181 -19.82 12.29 31.41
C ASP A 181 -20.25 12.96 30.09
N PRO A 182 -21.26 13.84 30.12
CA PRO A 182 -21.85 14.42 28.91
C PRO A 182 -20.85 15.11 27.96
N ILE A 183 -19.79 15.71 28.50
CA ILE A 183 -18.76 16.36 27.70
C ILE A 183 -17.97 15.39 26.84
N PHE A 184 -17.87 14.11 27.21
CA PHE A 184 -17.15 13.06 26.49
C PHE A 184 -18.04 12.25 25.55
N ALA A 185 -19.33 12.60 25.43
CA ALA A 185 -20.27 11.91 24.54
C ALA A 185 -19.79 11.98 23.08
N PHE A 186 -19.61 10.81 22.45
CA PHE A 186 -19.01 10.67 21.12
C PHE A 186 -19.75 11.48 20.05
N ASN A 187 -19.04 12.35 19.33
CA ASN A 187 -19.57 13.25 18.30
C ASN A 187 -20.72 14.16 18.78
N GLN A 188 -20.75 14.49 20.06
CA GLN A 188 -21.76 15.40 20.60
C GLN A 188 -21.16 16.65 21.22
N ARG A 189 -19.94 16.56 21.76
CA ARG A 189 -19.23 17.67 22.38
C ARG A 189 -17.78 17.65 21.92
N LEU A 190 -16.83 17.31 22.79
CA LEU A 190 -15.42 17.27 22.42
C LEU A 190 -15.17 16.33 21.24
N LEU A 191 -14.52 16.82 20.20
CA LEU A 191 -14.22 16.11 18.97
C LEU A 191 -12.79 15.56 18.93
N VAL A 192 -11.89 16.17 19.74
CA VAL A 192 -10.48 15.78 19.83
C VAL A 192 -9.95 16.03 21.23
N TYR A 193 -9.10 15.14 21.69
CA TYR A 193 -8.42 15.17 22.98
C TYR A 193 -6.91 15.09 22.74
N PHE A 194 -6.16 15.99 23.36
CA PHE A 194 -4.71 16.02 23.29
C PHE A 194 -4.13 15.73 24.67
N ALA A 195 -3.16 14.83 24.71
CA ALA A 195 -2.29 14.60 25.85
C ALA A 195 -0.89 15.07 25.46
N LEU A 196 -0.29 15.96 26.22
CA LEU A 196 1.02 16.52 25.87
C LEU A 196 1.88 16.80 27.11
N ASP A 197 3.18 16.82 26.88
CA ASP A 197 4.19 17.36 27.77
C ASP A 197 5.03 18.42 27.04
N LEU A 198 6.21 18.74 27.54
CA LEU A 198 7.07 19.77 26.92
C LEU A 198 7.66 19.31 25.57
N ALA A 199 7.73 17.99 25.32
CA ALA A 199 8.42 17.40 24.21
C ALA A 199 7.50 16.65 23.21
N GLN A 200 6.38 16.07 23.67
CA GLN A 200 5.55 15.16 22.87
C GLN A 200 4.07 15.48 22.94
N VAL A 201 3.35 15.17 21.85
CA VAL A 201 1.89 15.31 21.74
C VAL A 201 1.28 14.02 21.25
N PHE A 202 0.21 13.58 21.93
CA PHE A 202 -0.65 12.49 21.49
C PHE A 202 -2.10 12.94 21.40
N MET A 203 -2.88 12.30 20.56
CA MET A 203 -4.28 12.67 20.39
C MET A 203 -5.21 11.46 20.28
N THR A 204 -6.47 11.64 20.66
CA THR A 204 -7.56 10.70 20.37
C THR A 204 -8.84 11.48 20.05
N THR A 205 -9.81 10.80 19.40
CA THR A 205 -11.13 11.38 19.06
C THR A 205 -12.27 10.73 19.84
N GLN A 206 -11.95 9.76 20.70
CA GLN A 206 -12.95 9.07 21.52
C GLN A 206 -12.32 8.52 22.79
N LEU A 207 -12.93 8.80 23.93
CA LEU A 207 -12.61 8.15 25.19
C LEU A 207 -13.41 6.84 25.33
N ALA A 208 -12.74 5.79 25.79
CA ALA A 208 -13.31 4.45 26.04
C ALA A 208 -12.71 3.82 27.30
N GLY A 209 -12.41 4.64 28.30
CA GLY A 209 -11.71 4.23 29.52
C GLY A 209 -10.34 3.62 29.22
N ALA A 210 -10.00 2.52 29.86
CA ALA A 210 -8.73 1.80 29.64
C ALA A 210 -8.51 1.35 28.17
N ALA A 211 -9.57 1.27 27.37
CA ALA A 211 -9.49 0.89 25.96
C ALA A 211 -9.22 2.08 25.01
N THR A 212 -9.11 3.31 25.53
CA THR A 212 -8.79 4.50 24.74
C THR A 212 -7.44 4.32 24.05
N TYR A 213 -7.41 4.58 22.74
CA TYR A 213 -6.19 4.50 21.94
C TYR A 213 -5.73 5.89 21.52
N PHE A 214 -4.53 6.27 21.96
CA PHE A 214 -3.90 7.53 21.61
C PHE A 214 -2.95 7.34 20.43
N LEU A 215 -2.92 8.32 19.54
CA LEU A 215 -2.11 8.38 18.34
C LEU A 215 -1.07 9.48 18.50
N PRO A 216 0.19 9.28 18.10
CA PRO A 216 1.19 10.35 18.10
C PRO A 216 0.75 11.47 17.14
N PHE A 217 1.03 12.70 17.55
CA PHE A 217 0.71 13.91 16.79
C PHE A 217 1.94 14.81 16.62
N ASN A 218 3.12 14.20 16.52
CA ASN A 218 4.42 14.88 16.49
C ASN A 218 4.86 15.22 15.06
N GLN A 219 5.81 16.18 14.95
CA GLN A 219 6.36 16.66 13.68
C GLN A 219 7.42 15.70 13.10
N GLY A 220 8.09 14.92 13.95
CA GLY A 220 9.35 14.26 13.67
C GLY A 220 10.54 15.04 14.22
N SER A 221 11.64 14.34 14.55
CA SER A 221 12.80 14.92 15.23
C SER A 221 13.45 16.11 14.50
N ASN A 222 13.29 16.23 13.18
CA ASN A 222 13.87 17.30 12.36
C ASN A 222 12.79 18.22 11.76
N GLY A 223 11.55 18.09 12.21
CA GLY A 223 10.42 18.87 11.72
C GLY A 223 9.59 18.17 10.65
N ALA A 224 8.42 18.71 10.43
CA ALA A 224 7.43 18.10 9.56
C ALA A 224 7.87 18.09 8.09
N GLY A 225 7.74 16.94 7.46
CA GLY A 225 8.11 16.75 6.05
C GLY A 225 9.59 16.54 5.81
N GLU A 226 10.41 16.60 6.86
CA GLU A 226 11.85 16.35 6.80
C GLU A 226 12.23 14.93 7.25
N VAL A 227 13.45 14.54 6.93
CA VAL A 227 13.99 13.23 7.34
C VAL A 227 14.30 13.24 8.82
N GLY A 228 13.71 12.33 9.59
CA GLY A 228 13.93 12.24 11.03
C GLY A 228 13.31 10.98 11.65
N GLY A 229 13.47 10.87 12.96
CA GLY A 229 12.82 9.89 13.82
C GLY A 229 11.57 10.46 14.51
N LYS A 230 11.14 9.80 15.60
CA LYS A 230 10.00 10.24 16.42
C LYS A 230 10.28 11.57 17.16
N GLY A 231 9.22 12.19 17.65
CA GLY A 231 9.27 13.38 18.52
C GLY A 231 9.14 14.68 17.74
N ASN A 232 9.65 15.74 18.31
CA ASN A 232 9.62 17.10 17.77
C ASN A 232 11.03 17.69 17.72
N PRO A 233 11.34 18.64 16.83
CA PRO A 233 12.63 19.28 16.79
C PRO A 233 12.83 20.16 18.04
N PRO A 234 14.08 20.32 18.52
CA PRO A 234 14.40 21.29 19.56
C PRO A 234 13.92 22.69 19.15
N ASN A 235 13.25 23.39 20.07
CA ASN A 235 12.80 24.76 19.87
C ASN A 235 13.50 25.64 20.92
N PRO A 236 14.57 26.39 20.57
CA PRO A 236 15.31 27.17 21.54
C PRO A 236 14.53 28.39 22.09
N ASP A 237 13.49 28.80 21.38
CA ASP A 237 12.73 30.00 21.72
C ASP A 237 11.40 29.70 22.43
N ASN A 238 10.96 28.42 22.43
CA ASN A 238 9.67 28.00 22.97
C ASN A 238 9.67 26.49 23.27
N PHE A 239 8.53 25.92 23.67
CA PHE A 239 8.36 24.49 23.87
C PHE A 239 8.46 23.72 22.54
N MET A 240 8.98 22.50 22.56
CA MET A 240 9.01 21.63 21.37
C MET A 240 7.60 21.32 20.85
N THR A 241 6.59 21.39 21.74
CA THR A 241 5.18 21.15 21.45
C THR A 241 4.40 22.42 21.05
N ALA A 242 5.06 23.59 20.97
CA ALA A 242 4.42 24.87 20.68
C ALA A 242 3.66 24.90 19.34
N TYR A 243 4.09 24.12 18.34
CA TYR A 243 3.39 24.00 17.06
C TYR A 243 1.92 23.59 17.20
N LEU A 244 1.54 22.90 18.30
CA LEU A 244 0.17 22.50 18.52
C LEU A 244 -0.75 23.71 18.63
N TRP A 245 -0.40 24.68 19.49
CA TRP A 245 -1.24 25.86 19.66
C TRP A 245 -0.92 26.97 18.67
N GLU A 246 0.33 27.10 18.22
CA GLU A 246 0.73 28.12 17.25
C GLU A 246 0.25 27.82 15.81
N ASN A 247 0.20 26.54 15.41
CA ASN A 247 -0.11 26.16 14.03
C ASN A 247 -1.42 25.38 13.89
N VAL A 248 -1.83 24.57 14.89
CA VAL A 248 -2.98 23.65 14.75
C VAL A 248 -4.23 24.20 15.43
N LEU A 249 -4.12 24.66 16.68
CA LEU A 249 -5.26 25.07 17.49
C LEU A 249 -5.62 26.56 17.36
N ARG A 250 -4.79 27.40 16.74
CA ARG A 250 -5.16 28.77 16.47
C ARG A 250 -6.47 28.86 15.68
N LYS A 251 -7.30 29.89 15.93
CA LYS A 251 -8.67 30.03 15.40
C LYS A 251 -8.84 29.62 13.95
N ASP A 252 -8.08 30.23 13.04
CA ASP A 252 -8.29 30.00 11.60
C ASP A 252 -7.99 28.55 11.18
N ARG A 253 -6.96 27.93 11.76
CA ARG A 253 -6.61 26.58 11.46
C ARG A 253 -7.56 25.57 12.09
N LEU A 254 -7.96 25.77 13.34
CA LEU A 254 -8.93 24.89 14.00
C LEU A 254 -10.29 24.93 13.29
N MET A 255 -10.76 26.12 12.94
CA MET A 255 -11.98 26.28 12.16
C MET A 255 -11.90 25.63 10.78
N GLU A 256 -10.75 25.71 10.11
CA GLU A 256 -10.51 25.01 8.85
C GLU A 256 -10.54 23.50 9.04
N ILE A 257 -9.95 22.97 10.12
CA ILE A 257 -9.98 21.54 10.45
C ILE A 257 -11.44 21.08 10.67
N LEU A 258 -12.22 21.79 11.44
CA LEU A 258 -13.63 21.49 11.71
C LEU A 258 -14.47 21.50 10.43
N GLN A 259 -14.18 22.43 9.50
CA GLN A 259 -14.92 22.53 8.25
C GLN A 259 -14.54 21.45 7.23
N LYS A 260 -13.22 21.22 7.04
CA LYS A 260 -12.68 20.59 5.81
C LYS A 260 -11.88 19.32 6.02
N TYR A 261 -11.47 19.01 7.26
CA TYR A 261 -10.62 17.84 7.53
C TYR A 261 -11.31 16.77 8.37
N ILE A 262 -11.93 17.18 9.50
CA ILE A 262 -12.60 16.22 10.39
C ILE A 262 -13.81 15.60 9.70
N HIS A 263 -13.99 14.27 9.82
CA HIS A 263 -15.18 13.59 9.31
C HIS A 263 -15.51 12.35 10.13
N LEU A 264 -16.76 11.90 10.01
CA LEU A 264 -17.27 10.68 10.61
C LEU A 264 -17.10 9.52 9.64
N ASP A 265 -16.24 8.57 9.96
CA ASP A 265 -16.10 7.31 9.24
C ASP A 265 -17.10 6.29 9.78
N VAL A 266 -17.99 5.81 8.92
CA VAL A 266 -18.99 4.79 9.26
C VAL A 266 -18.64 3.51 8.53
N LYS A 267 -18.19 2.51 9.29
CA LYS A 267 -17.84 1.19 8.72
C LYS A 267 -19.10 0.39 8.39
N LYS A 268 -18.96 -0.59 7.49
CA LYS A 268 -20.06 -1.48 7.07
C LYS A 268 -20.70 -2.26 8.23
N ASP A 269 -19.97 -2.51 9.30
CA ASP A 269 -20.45 -3.15 10.54
C ASP A 269 -21.13 -2.19 11.51
N GLY A 270 -21.35 -0.93 11.11
CA GLY A 270 -22.00 0.10 11.90
C GLY A 270 -21.11 0.82 12.91
N ARG A 271 -19.84 0.42 13.06
CA ARG A 271 -18.89 1.13 13.93
C ARG A 271 -18.59 2.51 13.35
N LYS A 272 -18.61 3.51 14.23
CA LYS A 272 -18.35 4.91 13.90
C LYS A 272 -17.03 5.35 14.52
N SER A 273 -16.25 6.14 13.80
CA SER A 273 -15.05 6.80 14.31
C SER A 273 -14.90 8.18 13.71
N ILE A 274 -14.46 9.14 14.50
CA ILE A 274 -14.10 10.47 14.00
C ILE A 274 -12.66 10.41 13.53
N ILE A 275 -12.43 10.80 12.29
CA ILE A 275 -11.11 10.95 11.71
C ILE A 275 -10.68 12.40 11.85
N PHE A 276 -9.64 12.63 12.64
CA PHE A 276 -8.92 13.89 12.75
C PHE A 276 -7.59 13.73 12.01
N PRO A 277 -7.13 14.72 11.19
CA PRO A 277 -5.87 14.58 10.46
C PRO A 277 -4.70 14.46 11.42
N ARG A 278 -3.76 13.58 11.14
CA ARG A 278 -2.49 13.55 11.86
C ARG A 278 -1.60 14.70 11.42
N TYR A 279 -0.60 15.01 12.23
CA TYR A 279 0.22 16.18 11.93
C TYR A 279 0.86 16.12 10.54
N HIS A 280 1.53 14.99 10.18
CA HIS A 280 2.14 14.85 8.86
C HIS A 280 1.15 14.93 7.69
N GLN A 281 -0.11 14.51 7.91
CA GLN A 281 -1.17 14.59 6.90
C GLN A 281 -1.69 16.03 6.75
N LEU A 282 -1.86 16.72 7.84
CA LEU A 282 -2.24 18.13 7.86
C LEU A 282 -1.15 19.01 7.23
N ASP A 283 0.11 18.75 7.59
CA ASP A 283 1.27 19.52 7.14
C ASP A 283 1.49 19.36 5.63
N VAL A 284 1.48 18.13 5.11
CA VAL A 284 1.69 17.90 3.67
C VAL A 284 0.61 18.59 2.83
N VAL A 285 -0.67 18.50 3.23
CA VAL A 285 -1.75 19.16 2.48
C VAL A 285 -1.59 20.67 2.56
N THR A 286 -1.27 21.21 3.73
CA THR A 286 -1.05 22.64 3.94
C THR A 286 0.10 23.17 3.08
N LYS A 287 1.26 22.51 3.11
CA LYS A 287 2.44 22.91 2.33
C LYS A 287 2.19 22.85 0.83
N LEU A 288 1.52 21.79 0.37
CA LEU A 288 1.15 21.66 -1.05
C LEU A 288 0.21 22.77 -1.51
N LEU A 289 -0.82 23.10 -0.71
CA LEU A 289 -1.75 24.16 -1.04
C LEU A 289 -1.08 25.55 -1.08
N ALA A 290 -0.18 25.82 -0.13
CA ALA A 290 0.58 27.06 -0.08
C ALA A 290 1.49 27.19 -1.30
N ASP A 291 2.23 26.14 -1.66
CA ASP A 291 3.13 26.14 -2.81
C ASP A 291 2.36 26.27 -4.14
N VAL A 292 1.23 25.55 -4.28
CA VAL A 292 0.36 25.67 -5.47
C VAL A 292 -0.24 27.08 -5.58
N LYS A 293 -0.64 27.69 -4.46
CA LYS A 293 -1.18 29.07 -4.45
C LYS A 293 -0.12 30.08 -4.90
N ALA A 294 1.15 29.85 -4.53
CA ALA A 294 2.26 30.71 -4.92
C ALA A 294 2.72 30.49 -6.36
N ASN A 295 2.78 29.26 -6.84
CA ASN A 295 3.39 28.91 -8.13
C ASN A 295 2.37 28.62 -9.26
N GLY A 296 1.09 28.43 -8.95
CA GLY A 296 0.06 28.08 -9.92
C GLY A 296 0.17 26.64 -10.42
N THR A 297 -0.15 26.44 -11.71
CA THR A 297 -0.11 25.13 -12.39
C THR A 297 1.22 24.86 -13.09
N GLY A 298 1.56 23.58 -13.32
CA GLY A 298 2.74 23.17 -14.10
C GLY A 298 3.89 22.59 -13.26
N LYS A 299 3.83 22.69 -11.94
CA LYS A 299 4.82 22.07 -11.02
C LYS A 299 4.37 20.68 -10.60
N ASN A 300 5.32 19.76 -10.49
CA ASN A 300 5.12 18.41 -10.01
C ASN A 300 5.59 18.25 -8.57
N TYR A 301 4.95 17.38 -7.82
CA TYR A 301 5.23 17.14 -6.41
C TYR A 301 5.33 15.65 -6.14
N LEU A 302 6.40 15.24 -5.46
CA LEU A 302 6.58 13.88 -4.94
C LEU A 302 6.41 13.88 -3.43
N ILE A 303 5.53 13.02 -2.95
CA ILE A 303 5.25 12.83 -1.53
C ILE A 303 5.68 11.42 -1.14
N GLN A 304 6.76 11.32 -0.34
CA GLN A 304 7.26 10.04 0.16
C GLN A 304 6.70 9.78 1.57
N HIS A 305 5.61 9.07 1.64
CA HIS A 305 5.00 8.64 2.90
C HIS A 305 5.00 7.13 3.02
N SER A 306 5.38 6.60 4.18
CA SER A 306 5.53 5.17 4.41
C SER A 306 4.25 4.37 4.11
N ALA A 307 4.40 3.10 3.79
CA ALA A 307 3.25 2.21 3.63
C ALA A 307 2.49 2.11 4.97
N GLY A 308 1.17 2.38 4.93
CA GLY A 308 0.37 2.38 6.15
C GLY A 308 0.20 3.73 6.82
N SER A 309 0.86 4.79 6.37
CA SER A 309 0.76 6.14 6.93
C SER A 309 -0.57 6.87 6.72
N GLY A 310 -1.58 6.22 6.15
CA GLY A 310 -2.88 6.85 5.87
C GLY A 310 -2.87 7.77 4.63
N LYS A 311 -2.07 7.46 3.61
CA LYS A 311 -1.99 8.20 2.33
C LYS A 311 -3.36 8.47 1.70
N SER A 312 -4.29 7.52 1.78
CA SER A 312 -5.64 7.67 1.20
C SER A 312 -6.40 8.87 1.76
N ASN A 313 -6.28 9.13 3.07
CA ASN A 313 -6.88 10.32 3.69
C ASN A 313 -6.19 11.59 3.21
N SER A 314 -4.84 11.62 3.14
CA SER A 314 -4.10 12.78 2.62
C SER A 314 -4.50 13.10 1.17
N ILE A 315 -4.66 12.07 0.34
CA ILE A 315 -5.13 12.20 -1.05
C ILE A 315 -6.56 12.76 -1.11
N ALA A 316 -7.46 12.24 -0.27
CA ALA A 316 -8.85 12.73 -0.22
C ALA A 316 -8.91 14.21 0.20
N TRP A 317 -8.24 14.58 1.29
CA TRP A 317 -8.16 15.99 1.71
C TRP A 317 -7.54 16.87 0.63
N LEU A 318 -6.42 16.44 0.03
CA LEU A 318 -5.77 17.21 -1.03
C LEU A 318 -6.71 17.39 -2.24
N ALA A 319 -7.43 16.33 -2.67
CA ALA A 319 -8.35 16.41 -3.79
C ALA A 319 -9.47 17.44 -3.54
N HIS A 320 -10.12 17.38 -2.37
CA HIS A 320 -11.17 18.33 -2.02
C HIS A 320 -10.63 19.76 -1.87
N ARG A 321 -9.46 19.92 -1.27
CA ARG A 321 -8.84 21.23 -1.08
C ARG A 321 -8.38 21.88 -2.39
N LEU A 322 -7.76 21.10 -3.29
CA LEU A 322 -7.35 21.61 -4.60
C LEU A 322 -8.55 21.95 -5.49
N SER A 323 -9.67 21.22 -5.35
CA SER A 323 -10.87 21.46 -6.16
C SER A 323 -11.53 22.82 -5.86
N GLY A 324 -11.36 23.36 -4.66
CA GLY A 324 -11.84 24.68 -4.24
C GLY A 324 -10.76 25.75 -4.16
N LEU A 325 -9.52 25.48 -4.58
CA LEU A 325 -8.41 26.41 -4.40
C LEU A 325 -8.44 27.57 -5.40
N HIS A 326 -8.38 28.81 -4.90
CA HIS A 326 -8.34 30.06 -5.67
C HIS A 326 -7.02 30.79 -5.48
N ASP A 327 -6.59 31.50 -6.51
CA ASP A 327 -5.44 32.41 -6.44
C ASP A 327 -5.78 33.74 -5.73
N ALA A 328 -4.80 34.62 -5.64
CA ALA A 328 -4.97 35.92 -4.99
C ALA A 328 -6.00 36.84 -5.69
N SER A 329 -6.41 36.51 -6.91
CA SER A 329 -7.42 37.23 -7.71
C SER A 329 -8.78 36.54 -7.68
N ASP A 330 -9.02 35.65 -6.72
CA ASP A 330 -10.23 34.81 -6.60
C ASP A 330 -10.53 33.94 -7.83
N LYS A 331 -9.51 33.64 -8.65
CA LYS A 331 -9.64 32.78 -9.80
C LYS A 331 -9.27 31.35 -9.43
N LYS A 332 -10.15 30.42 -9.73
CA LYS A 332 -9.93 28.99 -9.47
C LYS A 332 -8.64 28.51 -10.15
N ILE A 333 -7.72 27.86 -9.40
CA ILE A 333 -6.42 27.42 -9.96
C ILE A 333 -6.60 26.19 -10.86
N PHE A 334 -7.39 25.19 -10.45
CA PHE A 334 -7.67 24.00 -11.24
C PHE A 334 -9.15 23.92 -11.64
N ASN A 335 -9.43 23.53 -12.87
CA ASN A 335 -10.79 23.32 -13.35
C ASN A 335 -11.36 21.99 -12.81
N SER A 336 -10.54 20.95 -12.76
CA SER A 336 -10.88 19.66 -12.17
C SER A 336 -9.65 19.01 -11.54
N VAL A 337 -9.87 18.24 -10.50
CA VAL A 337 -8.89 17.37 -9.85
C VAL A 337 -9.16 15.94 -10.28
N ILE A 338 -8.14 15.25 -10.76
CA ILE A 338 -8.27 13.87 -11.25
C ILE A 338 -7.44 12.95 -10.34
N VAL A 339 -8.12 12.07 -9.65
CA VAL A 339 -7.49 11.04 -8.82
C VAL A 339 -7.33 9.77 -9.66
N VAL A 340 -6.08 9.40 -9.90
CA VAL A 340 -5.72 8.24 -10.73
C VAL A 340 -5.35 7.07 -9.84
N THR A 341 -6.03 5.95 -10.08
CA THR A 341 -5.83 4.70 -9.34
C THR A 341 -5.50 3.55 -10.29
N ASP A 342 -4.93 2.44 -9.81
CA ASP A 342 -4.51 1.32 -10.67
C ASP A 342 -5.62 0.30 -10.94
N ARG A 343 -6.37 -0.12 -9.93
CA ARG A 343 -7.31 -1.27 -10.04
C ARG A 343 -8.71 -0.98 -9.55
N LYS A 344 -9.70 -1.60 -10.22
CA LYS A 344 -11.12 -1.51 -9.84
C LYS A 344 -11.44 -2.02 -8.42
N VAL A 345 -10.74 -3.05 -7.94
CA VAL A 345 -11.05 -3.71 -6.66
C VAL A 345 -10.32 -3.08 -5.47
N LEU A 346 -9.10 -2.58 -5.66
CA LEU A 346 -8.34 -1.87 -4.60
C LEU A 346 -8.78 -0.42 -4.47
N ASP A 347 -9.35 0.13 -5.51
CA ASP A 347 -9.83 1.49 -5.63
C ASP A 347 -11.07 1.78 -4.77
N SER A 348 -11.83 0.76 -4.38
CA SER A 348 -13.03 0.97 -3.56
C SER A 348 -12.72 1.70 -2.26
N GLN A 349 -11.61 1.38 -1.59
CA GLN A 349 -11.26 2.00 -0.33
C GLN A 349 -10.87 3.48 -0.48
N LEU A 350 -10.00 3.82 -1.45
CA LEU A 350 -9.66 5.22 -1.73
C LEU A 350 -10.88 5.99 -2.24
N GLN A 351 -11.66 5.36 -3.11
CA GLN A 351 -12.88 5.94 -3.64
C GLN A 351 -13.90 6.20 -2.53
N ASP A 352 -14.16 5.20 -1.66
CA ASP A 352 -15.05 5.35 -0.52
C ASP A 352 -14.55 6.48 0.40
N THR A 353 -13.24 6.56 0.63
CA THR A 353 -12.63 7.65 1.41
C THR A 353 -12.89 9.00 0.77
N VAL A 354 -12.63 9.18 -0.55
CA VAL A 354 -12.88 10.46 -1.24
C VAL A 354 -14.36 10.83 -1.23
N TYR A 355 -15.27 9.85 -1.36
CA TYR A 355 -16.72 10.08 -1.27
C TYR A 355 -17.19 10.43 0.13
N GLN A 356 -16.64 9.83 1.18
CA GLN A 356 -17.00 10.16 2.57
C GLN A 356 -16.70 11.61 2.93
N PHE A 357 -15.75 12.23 2.23
CA PHE A 357 -15.45 13.66 2.35
C PHE A 357 -16.35 14.56 1.50
N ASP A 358 -17.24 13.99 0.67
CA ASP A 358 -18.15 14.76 -0.17
C ASP A 358 -19.34 15.26 0.66
N HIS A 359 -19.22 16.51 1.13
CA HIS A 359 -20.27 17.18 1.90
C HIS A 359 -21.33 17.83 1.00
N VAL A 360 -21.13 17.85 -0.32
CA VAL A 360 -22.01 18.43 -1.33
C VAL A 360 -22.18 17.45 -2.47
N ARG A 361 -23.40 16.95 -2.71
CA ARG A 361 -23.69 16.02 -3.80
C ARG A 361 -23.26 16.56 -5.17
N GLY A 362 -22.56 15.72 -5.97
CA GLY A 362 -22.14 16.07 -7.32
C GLY A 362 -20.74 16.66 -7.47
N VAL A 363 -19.99 16.80 -6.39
CA VAL A 363 -18.58 17.24 -6.41
C VAL A 363 -17.66 16.14 -6.90
N VAL A 364 -17.95 14.87 -6.57
CA VAL A 364 -17.14 13.69 -6.91
C VAL A 364 -17.86 12.81 -7.92
N LYS A 365 -17.17 12.43 -9.01
CA LYS A 365 -17.66 11.46 -9.98
C LYS A 365 -16.65 10.34 -10.22
N LYS A 366 -17.12 9.10 -10.04
CA LYS A 366 -16.37 7.90 -10.35
C LYS A 366 -16.60 7.49 -11.79
N VAL A 367 -15.52 7.28 -12.54
CA VAL A 367 -15.56 6.87 -13.94
C VAL A 367 -15.13 5.41 -14.05
N GLU A 368 -16.12 4.51 -14.17
CA GLU A 368 -15.86 3.07 -14.17
C GLU A 368 -15.89 2.44 -15.56
N LYS A 369 -16.85 2.84 -16.41
CA LYS A 369 -17.19 2.08 -17.63
C LYS A 369 -16.20 2.30 -18.78
N ASN A 370 -16.03 3.51 -19.25
CA ASN A 370 -15.23 3.75 -20.46
C ASN A 370 -14.65 5.17 -20.51
N SER A 371 -13.83 5.43 -21.54
CA SER A 371 -13.20 6.73 -21.77
C SER A 371 -14.20 7.83 -22.17
N LYS A 372 -15.36 7.49 -22.73
CA LYS A 372 -16.41 8.47 -23.07
C LYS A 372 -17.03 9.07 -21.81
N GLU A 373 -17.20 8.25 -20.76
CA GLU A 373 -17.69 8.73 -19.45
C GLU A 373 -16.69 9.70 -18.80
N LEU A 374 -15.38 9.43 -18.92
CA LEU A 374 -14.34 10.36 -18.48
C LEU A 374 -14.39 11.68 -19.24
N LEU A 375 -14.51 11.61 -20.57
CA LEU A 375 -14.64 12.78 -21.42
C LEU A 375 -15.85 13.63 -21.05
N GLN A 376 -16.99 13.00 -20.82
CA GLN A 376 -18.20 13.67 -20.37
C GLN A 376 -18.00 14.33 -19.01
N ALA A 377 -17.41 13.64 -18.02
CA ALA A 377 -17.16 14.19 -16.71
C ALA A 377 -16.23 15.44 -16.75
N ILE A 378 -15.22 15.41 -17.64
CA ILE A 378 -14.34 16.56 -17.89
C ILE A 378 -15.12 17.71 -18.52
N ASN A 379 -15.99 17.43 -19.51
CA ASN A 379 -16.79 18.44 -20.18
C ASN A 379 -17.85 19.06 -19.26
N ASP A 380 -18.46 18.25 -18.40
CA ASP A 380 -19.41 18.68 -17.36
C ASP A 380 -18.73 19.46 -16.21
N ARG A 381 -17.40 19.64 -16.26
CA ARG A 381 -16.60 20.36 -15.27
C ARG A 381 -16.74 19.81 -13.85
N ILE A 382 -16.85 18.50 -13.72
CA ILE A 382 -16.92 17.86 -12.42
C ILE A 382 -15.65 18.21 -11.61
N PRO A 383 -15.77 18.72 -10.38
CA PRO A 383 -14.63 19.19 -9.59
C PRO A 383 -13.62 18.09 -9.28
N ILE A 384 -14.08 16.89 -8.91
CA ILE A 384 -13.21 15.74 -8.57
C ILE A 384 -13.63 14.53 -9.40
N ILE A 385 -12.71 13.98 -10.17
CA ILE A 385 -12.94 12.81 -11.02
C ILE A 385 -12.01 11.69 -10.57
N ILE A 386 -12.56 10.53 -10.23
CA ILE A 386 -11.78 9.34 -9.90
C ILE A 386 -11.77 8.42 -11.12
N THR A 387 -10.58 8.04 -11.58
CA THR A 387 -10.42 7.21 -12.78
C THR A 387 -9.22 6.26 -12.66
N THR A 388 -9.11 5.33 -13.60
CA THR A 388 -7.96 4.42 -13.68
C THR A 388 -6.95 4.89 -14.70
N LEU A 389 -5.68 4.51 -14.53
CA LEU A 389 -4.58 4.89 -15.43
C LEU A 389 -4.85 4.55 -16.91
N GLN A 390 -5.58 3.48 -17.16
CA GLN A 390 -5.90 3.03 -18.53
C GLN A 390 -6.72 4.03 -19.35
N LYS A 391 -7.40 4.97 -18.68
CA LYS A 391 -8.22 6.02 -19.32
C LYS A 391 -7.48 7.36 -19.45
N PHE A 392 -6.24 7.41 -18.96
CA PHE A 392 -5.41 8.61 -18.89
C PHE A 392 -5.13 9.29 -20.23
N PRO A 393 -4.90 8.58 -21.36
CA PRO A 393 -4.66 9.19 -22.65
C PRO A 393 -5.72 10.19 -23.09
N VAL A 394 -6.99 9.94 -22.74
CA VAL A 394 -8.11 10.85 -23.06
C VAL A 394 -7.97 12.22 -22.39
N ILE A 395 -7.32 12.29 -21.23
CA ILE A 395 -7.11 13.55 -20.51
C ILE A 395 -6.20 14.48 -21.33
N PHE A 396 -5.15 13.93 -21.92
CA PHE A 396 -4.19 14.72 -22.71
C PHE A 396 -4.78 15.29 -24.00
N GLU A 397 -5.64 14.54 -24.67
CA GLU A 397 -6.35 15.04 -25.87
C GLU A 397 -7.22 16.25 -25.53
N GLN A 398 -7.88 16.23 -24.38
CA GLN A 398 -8.73 17.33 -23.92
C GLN A 398 -7.95 18.58 -23.48
N ILE A 399 -6.75 18.38 -22.94
CA ILE A 399 -5.87 19.50 -22.55
C ILE A 399 -5.39 20.27 -23.77
N LYS A 400 -5.07 19.56 -24.84
CA LYS A 400 -4.65 20.18 -26.11
C LYS A 400 -5.77 21.03 -26.73
N ALA A 401 -7.04 20.67 -26.53
CA ALA A 401 -8.19 21.30 -27.16
C ALA A 401 -8.75 22.56 -26.47
N GLY A 402 -8.38 22.88 -25.21
CA GLY A 402 -9.17 23.86 -24.47
C GLY A 402 -8.54 24.74 -23.39
N GLY A 403 -7.24 24.77 -23.20
CA GLY A 403 -6.59 25.62 -22.17
C GLY A 403 -7.02 25.34 -20.72
N ARG A 404 -7.61 24.19 -20.44
CA ARG A 404 -8.08 23.76 -19.13
C ARG A 404 -6.91 23.37 -18.22
N ARG A 405 -7.07 23.58 -16.91
CA ARG A 405 -6.05 23.34 -15.90
C ARG A 405 -6.46 22.18 -14.99
N PHE A 406 -5.57 21.21 -14.79
CA PHE A 406 -5.84 19.99 -14.05
C PHE A 406 -4.82 19.77 -12.94
N ALA A 407 -5.30 19.32 -11.78
CA ALA A 407 -4.49 18.68 -10.77
C ALA A 407 -4.65 17.15 -10.89
N ILE A 408 -3.55 16.42 -10.97
CA ILE A 408 -3.56 14.98 -11.13
C ILE A 408 -2.89 14.35 -9.90
N ILE A 409 -3.67 13.63 -9.10
CA ILE A 409 -3.19 12.95 -7.90
C ILE A 409 -3.05 11.47 -8.23
N CYS A 410 -1.83 10.95 -8.08
CA CYS A 410 -1.52 9.54 -8.34
C CYS A 410 -1.27 8.83 -7.02
N ASP A 411 -2.10 7.83 -6.69
CA ASP A 411 -1.83 6.94 -5.57
C ASP A 411 -0.94 5.78 -6.04
N GLU A 412 -0.16 5.27 -5.11
CA GLU A 412 0.70 4.13 -5.26
C GLU A 412 -0.10 2.84 -5.39
N ALA A 413 -0.77 2.66 -6.52
CA ALA A 413 -1.40 1.40 -6.82
C ALA A 413 -0.39 0.45 -7.46
N HIS A 414 -0.04 -0.56 -6.72
CA HIS A 414 0.90 -1.60 -7.15
C HIS A 414 0.17 -2.64 -7.97
N SER A 415 0.47 -2.76 -9.24
CA SER A 415 -0.08 -3.84 -10.02
C SER A 415 0.96 -4.75 -10.60
N SER A 416 0.84 -5.96 -10.20
CA SER A 416 1.26 -7.12 -10.94
C SER A 416 0.03 -7.65 -11.67
N GLN A 417 -0.27 -7.25 -12.83
CA GLN A 417 -1.05 -7.96 -13.86
C GLN A 417 -1.71 -7.01 -14.83
N THR A 418 -1.32 -7.05 -16.07
CA THR A 418 -2.14 -6.49 -17.09
C THR A 418 -1.91 -7.05 -18.47
N GLY A 419 -2.57 -8.12 -18.74
CA GLY A 419 -2.97 -8.47 -20.08
C GLY A 419 -4.01 -7.54 -20.71
N GLU A 420 -4.68 -6.64 -19.96
CA GLU A 420 -5.81 -5.85 -20.49
C GLU A 420 -5.46 -4.41 -20.94
N ALA A 421 -4.49 -3.74 -20.37
CA ALA A 421 -4.09 -2.40 -20.84
C ALA A 421 -3.38 -2.48 -22.20
N ALA A 422 -2.62 -3.55 -22.46
CA ALA A 422 -2.11 -3.88 -23.79
C ALA A 422 -3.24 -4.25 -24.79
N LYS A 423 -4.38 -4.76 -24.32
CA LYS A 423 -5.52 -5.14 -25.16
C LYS A 423 -6.30 -3.96 -25.72
N LYS A 424 -6.33 -2.80 -25.09
CA LYS A 424 -7.12 -1.64 -25.55
C LYS A 424 -6.38 -0.71 -26.51
N LEU A 425 -5.05 -0.72 -26.52
CA LEU A 425 -4.28 -0.26 -27.66
C LEU A 425 -4.52 -1.14 -28.91
N LYS A 426 -5.04 -2.35 -28.71
CA LYS A 426 -5.36 -3.36 -29.72
C LYS A 426 -6.64 -3.07 -30.52
N TYR A 427 -7.62 -2.35 -29.98
CA TYR A 427 -8.89 -2.11 -30.70
C TYR A 427 -8.76 -1.19 -31.90
N ALA A 428 -7.65 -0.50 -32.06
CA ALA A 428 -7.34 0.23 -33.30
C ALA A 428 -6.65 -0.63 -34.37
N LEU A 429 -6.32 -1.91 -34.10
CA LEU A 429 -5.54 -2.78 -34.97
C LEU A 429 -6.15 -4.20 -35.05
N ALA A 430 -7.43 -4.30 -35.38
CA ALA A 430 -8.28 -5.48 -35.16
C ALA A 430 -7.91 -6.80 -35.89
N ASP A 431 -6.91 -6.85 -36.75
CA ASP A 431 -6.56 -8.06 -37.54
C ASP A 431 -5.30 -8.81 -37.08
N MET A 432 -4.65 -8.35 -35.95
CA MET A 432 -3.47 -9.03 -35.41
C MET A 432 -3.74 -9.74 -34.07
N GLU A 433 -5.00 -9.99 -33.74
CA GLU A 433 -5.43 -10.41 -32.40
C GLU A 433 -4.93 -11.79 -31.95
N LYS A 434 -4.84 -12.76 -32.83
CA LYS A 434 -4.43 -14.14 -32.48
C LYS A 434 -2.94 -14.27 -32.15
N GLU A 435 -2.06 -13.61 -32.91
CA GLU A 435 -0.60 -13.72 -32.67
C GLU A 435 -0.15 -12.94 -31.42
N LEU A 436 -0.87 -11.86 -31.06
CA LEU A 436 -0.55 -11.07 -29.88
C LEU A 436 -1.12 -11.68 -28.58
N GLU A 437 -2.20 -12.47 -28.64
CA GLU A 437 -2.70 -13.24 -27.48
C GLU A 437 -1.71 -14.36 -27.06
N GLU A 438 -1.06 -15.01 -28.02
CA GLU A 438 -0.01 -15.99 -27.74
C GLU A 438 1.25 -15.31 -27.21
N ALA A 439 1.66 -14.16 -27.74
CA ALA A 439 2.80 -13.40 -27.23
C ALA A 439 2.58 -12.86 -25.81
N ALA A 440 1.33 -12.46 -25.46
CA ALA A 440 0.97 -12.04 -24.11
C ALA A 440 0.93 -13.21 -23.10
N LYS A 441 0.62 -14.43 -23.54
CA LYS A 441 0.71 -15.64 -22.71
C LYS A 441 2.17 -16.04 -22.45
N ILE A 442 3.08 -15.74 -23.36
CA ILE A 442 4.52 -16.02 -23.24
C ILE A 442 5.22 -14.97 -22.34
N ALA A 443 4.83 -13.68 -22.44
CA ALA A 443 5.36 -12.61 -21.59
C ALA A 443 4.96 -12.73 -20.10
N ASN A 444 4.02 -13.59 -19.77
CA ASN A 444 3.59 -13.87 -18.39
C ASN A 444 4.58 -14.71 -17.57
N GLN A 445 5.74 -15.06 -18.09
CA GLN A 445 6.72 -15.91 -17.42
C GLN A 445 7.94 -15.17 -16.83
N ASP A 446 8.17 -13.89 -17.14
CA ASP A 446 9.25 -13.08 -16.56
C ASP A 446 8.68 -11.94 -15.70
N GLU A 447 8.29 -12.28 -14.46
CA GLU A 447 7.67 -11.31 -13.53
C GLU A 447 8.61 -10.20 -13.07
N ASP A 448 9.92 -10.43 -13.09
CA ASP A 448 10.93 -9.45 -12.69
C ASP A 448 11.21 -8.36 -13.75
N ALA A 449 10.76 -8.56 -15.00
CA ALA A 449 10.99 -7.65 -16.11
C ALA A 449 9.78 -6.76 -16.46
N LYS A 450 8.62 -6.94 -15.83
CA LYS A 450 7.43 -6.12 -16.12
C LYS A 450 7.55 -4.75 -15.47
N PRO A 451 7.26 -3.65 -16.22
CA PRO A 451 7.20 -2.32 -15.65
C PRO A 451 6.10 -2.27 -14.57
N ASP A 452 6.42 -1.71 -13.41
CA ASP A 452 5.42 -1.50 -12.36
C ASP A 452 4.50 -0.30 -12.68
N TYR A 453 3.60 0.03 -11.74
CA TYR A 453 2.66 1.12 -11.92
C TYR A 453 3.34 2.49 -12.02
N GLN A 454 4.38 2.75 -11.23
CA GLN A 454 5.16 3.98 -11.33
C GLN A 454 5.85 4.09 -12.68
N ASP A 455 6.44 3.00 -13.18
CA ASP A 455 7.05 2.97 -14.50
C ASP A 455 6.02 3.24 -15.61
N LYS A 456 4.77 2.76 -15.46
CA LYS A 456 3.69 3.03 -16.42
C LYS A 456 3.19 4.47 -16.36
N ILE A 457 3.02 5.05 -15.16
CA ILE A 457 2.71 6.48 -15.02
C ILE A 457 3.79 7.31 -15.68
N VAL A 458 5.06 7.01 -15.37
CA VAL A 458 6.20 7.69 -15.97
C VAL A 458 6.21 7.54 -17.50
N GLN A 459 5.95 6.33 -18.02
CA GLN A 459 5.91 6.07 -19.46
C GLN A 459 4.74 6.80 -20.16
N GLU A 460 3.57 6.84 -19.53
CA GLU A 460 2.40 7.51 -20.08
C GLU A 460 2.59 9.03 -20.09
N LEU A 461 3.10 9.57 -18.98
CA LEU A 461 3.51 10.97 -18.91
C LEU A 461 4.60 11.28 -19.93
N ALA A 462 5.54 10.33 -20.10
CA ALA A 462 6.61 10.37 -21.06
C ALA A 462 6.15 10.51 -22.50
N SER A 463 5.05 9.86 -22.83
CA SER A 463 4.54 9.90 -24.22
C SER A 463 3.90 11.25 -24.62
N HIS A 464 3.57 12.12 -23.65
CA HIS A 464 2.77 13.33 -23.89
C HIS A 464 3.48 14.66 -23.63
N GLY A 465 4.71 14.66 -23.06
CA GLY A 465 5.50 15.86 -22.80
C GLY A 465 5.07 16.67 -21.58
N THR A 466 5.81 17.74 -21.25
CA THR A 466 5.50 18.63 -20.13
C THR A 466 4.41 19.63 -20.51
N HIS A 467 3.37 19.75 -19.69
CA HIS A 467 2.26 20.68 -19.90
C HIS A 467 2.18 21.69 -18.77
N LYS A 468 2.22 22.99 -19.09
CA LYS A 468 2.06 24.10 -18.11
C LYS A 468 0.69 24.12 -17.43
N ASN A 469 -0.30 23.42 -18.00
CA ASN A 469 -1.67 23.40 -17.50
C ASN A 469 -1.96 22.21 -16.55
N MET A 470 -0.96 21.41 -16.22
CA MET A 470 -1.10 20.27 -15.32
C MET A 470 -0.10 20.31 -14.19
N SER A 471 -0.54 19.93 -12.99
CA SER A 471 0.32 19.64 -11.84
C SER A 471 0.08 18.22 -11.36
N PHE A 472 1.16 17.49 -11.08
CA PHE A 472 1.10 16.12 -10.61
C PHE A 472 1.47 16.06 -9.13
N PHE A 473 0.71 15.27 -8.38
CA PHE A 473 0.90 15.00 -6.97
C PHE A 473 1.05 13.48 -6.80
N ALA A 474 2.29 13.01 -6.79
CA ALA A 474 2.63 11.59 -6.72
C ALA A 474 2.87 11.16 -5.27
N PHE A 475 2.00 10.32 -4.72
CA PHE A 475 2.15 9.71 -3.39
C PHE A 475 2.76 8.32 -3.51
N THR A 476 3.86 8.07 -2.81
CA THR A 476 4.50 6.75 -2.78
C THR A 476 5.28 6.51 -1.49
N ALA A 477 5.39 5.24 -1.08
CA ALA A 477 6.31 4.85 0.00
C ALA A 477 7.72 4.52 -0.54
N THR A 478 7.83 4.19 -1.83
CA THR A 478 9.04 3.59 -2.42
C THR A 478 9.38 4.24 -3.75
N PRO A 479 9.81 5.53 -3.76
CA PRO A 479 10.11 6.22 -5.00
C PRO A 479 11.35 5.63 -5.69
N LYS A 480 11.26 5.50 -7.01
CA LYS A 480 12.37 5.06 -7.86
C LYS A 480 13.15 6.25 -8.43
N GLY A 481 14.35 6.02 -8.94
CA GLY A 481 15.18 7.08 -9.55
C GLY A 481 14.43 7.89 -10.62
N LYS A 482 13.68 7.23 -11.50
CA LYS A 482 12.83 7.90 -12.51
C LYS A 482 11.74 8.77 -11.86
N THR A 483 11.10 8.27 -10.82
CA THR A 483 10.04 8.99 -10.10
C THR A 483 10.59 10.23 -9.41
N LEU A 484 11.76 10.11 -8.78
CA LEU A 484 12.47 11.23 -8.17
C LEU A 484 12.85 12.29 -9.20
N GLN A 485 13.37 11.90 -10.35
CA GLN A 485 13.76 12.85 -11.40
C GLN A 485 12.59 13.59 -12.03
N MET A 486 11.40 12.95 -12.13
CA MET A 486 10.20 13.56 -12.72
C MET A 486 9.36 14.39 -11.75
N PHE A 487 9.22 13.94 -10.52
CA PHE A 487 8.31 14.53 -9.54
C PHE A 487 9.01 15.11 -8.33
N GLY A 488 10.27 14.74 -8.09
CA GLY A 488 11.06 15.21 -6.96
C GLY A 488 11.49 16.66 -7.10
N THR A 489 11.84 17.26 -5.98
CA THR A 489 12.41 18.60 -5.90
C THR A 489 13.92 18.50 -6.07
N LYS A 490 14.48 19.24 -7.02
CA LYS A 490 15.92 19.36 -7.20
C LYS A 490 16.49 20.25 -6.09
N MET A 491 17.44 19.73 -5.36
CA MET A 491 18.12 20.40 -4.26
C MET A 491 19.32 21.21 -4.75
N PRO A 492 19.88 22.15 -3.95
CA PRO A 492 21.06 22.93 -4.35
C PRO A 492 22.31 22.11 -4.64
N ASP A 493 22.43 20.92 -4.03
CA ASP A 493 23.50 19.94 -4.25
C ASP A 493 23.30 19.06 -5.49
N ALA A 494 22.34 19.42 -6.36
CA ALA A 494 21.92 18.70 -7.55
C ALA A 494 21.27 17.33 -7.31
N THR A 495 21.00 16.95 -6.06
CA THR A 495 20.25 15.74 -5.74
C THR A 495 18.75 15.97 -5.90
N TYR A 496 17.97 14.87 -6.02
CA TYR A 496 16.50 14.93 -6.06
C TYR A 496 15.91 14.25 -4.84
N ARG A 497 15.00 14.95 -4.15
CA ARG A 497 14.28 14.48 -2.98
C ARG A 497 12.77 14.66 -3.14
N ALA A 498 11.98 13.98 -2.31
CA ALA A 498 10.56 14.24 -2.20
C ALA A 498 10.31 15.65 -1.62
N PHE A 499 9.19 16.26 -2.01
CA PHE A 499 8.73 17.54 -1.49
C PHE A 499 8.34 17.47 0.00
N HIS A 500 7.83 16.30 0.42
CA HIS A 500 7.44 16.03 1.80
C HIS A 500 7.71 14.57 2.14
N ILE A 501 8.30 14.32 3.29
CA ILE A 501 8.70 12.99 3.74
C ILE A 501 8.02 12.65 5.07
N TYR A 502 7.42 11.47 5.14
CA TYR A 502 7.07 10.78 6.39
C TYR A 502 7.65 9.37 6.29
N SER A 503 8.85 9.21 6.83
CA SER A 503 9.69 8.04 6.61
C SER A 503 9.13 6.77 7.27
N MET A 504 9.59 5.61 6.82
CA MET A 504 9.28 4.34 7.47
C MET A 504 9.85 4.31 8.89
N ARG A 505 11.07 4.82 9.08
CA ARG A 505 11.71 4.97 10.40
C ARG A 505 10.82 5.74 11.36
N GLN A 506 10.42 6.96 11.00
CA GLN A 506 9.57 7.81 11.84
C GLN A 506 8.26 7.09 12.19
N ALA A 507 7.61 6.48 11.21
CA ALA A 507 6.34 5.79 11.42
C ALA A 507 6.45 4.57 12.35
N ILE A 508 7.59 3.85 12.33
CA ILE A 508 7.88 2.74 13.26
C ILE A 508 8.17 3.26 14.66
N GLU A 509 9.04 4.25 14.79
CA GLU A 509 9.44 4.82 16.08
C GLU A 509 8.28 5.52 16.81
N GLU A 510 7.33 6.10 16.07
CA GLU A 510 6.09 6.66 16.60
C GLU A 510 5.05 5.57 16.95
N GLY A 511 5.31 4.29 16.64
CA GLY A 511 4.37 3.19 16.85
C GLY A 511 3.14 3.24 15.96
N PHE A 512 3.21 4.02 14.87
CA PHE A 512 2.13 4.15 13.91
C PHE A 512 1.98 2.92 13.02
N ILE A 513 3.10 2.34 12.65
CA ILE A 513 3.20 1.05 12.00
C ILE A 513 4.13 0.16 12.80
N LEU A 514 3.96 -1.15 12.66
CA LEU A 514 4.86 -2.11 13.27
C LEU A 514 6.07 -2.38 12.39
N ASP A 515 7.22 -2.63 13.03
CA ASP A 515 8.41 -3.07 12.34
C ASP A 515 8.26 -4.54 11.90
N VAL A 516 8.14 -4.74 10.59
CA VAL A 516 7.96 -6.07 9.99
C VAL A 516 9.25 -6.90 9.95
N LEU A 517 10.39 -6.27 10.19
CA LEU A 517 11.72 -6.90 10.19
C LEU A 517 12.18 -7.32 11.59
N LYS A 518 11.42 -7.00 12.63
CA LYS A 518 11.78 -7.28 14.03
C LYS A 518 11.82 -8.76 14.35
N ASN A 519 10.87 -9.56 13.83
CA ASN A 519 10.82 -11.00 14.02
C ASN A 519 10.84 -11.69 12.66
N TYR A 520 12.05 -11.91 12.15
CA TYR A 520 12.29 -12.48 10.84
C TYR A 520 13.04 -13.80 10.95
N THR A 521 12.46 -14.86 10.39
CA THR A 521 13.06 -16.20 10.37
C THR A 521 13.29 -16.63 8.93
N THR A 522 14.50 -17.10 8.61
CA THR A 522 14.77 -17.68 7.28
C THR A 522 15.08 -19.17 7.35
N TYR A 523 14.60 -19.86 6.33
CA TYR A 523 14.97 -21.25 6.03
C TYR A 523 15.76 -21.30 4.73
N LYS A 524 16.79 -22.15 4.70
CA LYS A 524 17.52 -22.47 3.46
C LYS A 524 17.12 -23.86 3.02
N THR A 525 16.70 -23.96 1.76
CA THR A 525 16.39 -25.23 1.12
C THR A 525 17.66 -25.85 0.57
N TYR A 526 17.89 -27.11 0.90
CA TYR A 526 18.93 -27.97 0.33
C TYR A 526 18.28 -29.09 -0.44
N TYR A 527 18.73 -29.32 -1.66
CA TYR A 527 18.22 -30.40 -2.50
C TYR A 527 19.30 -30.92 -3.43
N LYS A 528 19.17 -32.19 -3.80
CA LYS A 528 20.01 -32.84 -4.77
C LYS A 528 19.14 -33.48 -5.86
N ILE A 529 19.51 -33.22 -7.09
CA ILE A 529 18.80 -33.68 -8.28
C ILE A 529 19.69 -34.67 -9.03
N ALA A 530 19.10 -35.76 -9.49
CA ALA A 530 19.70 -36.71 -10.41
C ALA A 530 19.05 -36.58 -11.78
N LYS A 531 19.84 -36.86 -12.81
CA LYS A 531 19.36 -37.01 -14.18
C LYS A 531 18.73 -38.38 -14.33
N SER A 532 17.52 -38.48 -14.90
CA SER A 532 16.76 -39.73 -15.05
C SER A 532 16.98 -40.41 -16.40
N GLU A 533 17.46 -39.69 -17.42
CA GLU A 533 17.67 -40.25 -18.78
C GLU A 533 19.14 -40.30 -19.17
N GLU A 534 19.51 -41.22 -20.08
CA GLU A 534 20.88 -41.34 -20.63
C GLU A 534 21.23 -40.21 -21.59
N ASN A 535 20.24 -39.62 -22.29
CA ASN A 535 20.41 -38.49 -23.19
C ASN A 535 20.83 -37.23 -22.45
N ASP A 536 21.76 -36.43 -23.02
CA ASP A 536 22.30 -35.22 -22.42
C ASP A 536 22.13 -34.02 -23.36
N PRO A 537 20.88 -33.55 -23.57
CA PRO A 537 20.59 -32.48 -24.46
C PRO A 537 21.16 -31.13 -23.96
N GLU A 538 21.50 -30.24 -24.88
CA GLU A 538 21.99 -28.90 -24.59
C GLU A 538 20.83 -27.94 -24.46
N PHE A 539 20.79 -27.24 -23.32
CA PHE A 539 19.82 -26.20 -23.02
C PHE A 539 20.48 -24.86 -22.79
N ASN A 540 19.70 -23.78 -22.97
CA ASN A 540 20.08 -22.49 -22.43
C ASN A 540 20.20 -22.60 -20.91
N LYS A 541 21.39 -22.40 -20.36
CA LYS A 541 21.72 -22.59 -18.94
C LYS A 541 20.75 -21.88 -18.01
N ARG A 542 20.37 -20.61 -18.34
CA ARG A 542 19.45 -19.81 -17.53
C ARG A 542 18.03 -20.38 -17.56
N LYS A 543 17.55 -20.80 -18.74
CA LYS A 543 16.20 -21.38 -18.90
C LYS A 543 16.11 -22.75 -18.21
N ALA A 544 17.10 -23.61 -18.37
CA ALA A 544 17.15 -24.91 -17.72
C ALA A 544 17.32 -24.80 -16.20
N SER A 545 18.19 -23.94 -15.71
CA SER A 545 18.30 -23.70 -14.25
C SER A 545 17.02 -23.15 -13.64
N ARG A 546 16.25 -22.34 -14.40
CA ARG A 546 14.92 -21.89 -13.97
C ARG A 546 13.92 -23.04 -13.97
N ALA A 547 13.89 -23.88 -14.98
CA ALA A 547 13.00 -25.05 -15.05
C ALA A 547 13.30 -26.03 -13.91
N VAL A 548 14.56 -26.28 -13.59
CA VAL A 548 14.98 -27.12 -12.45
C VAL A 548 14.50 -26.53 -11.12
N ARG A 549 14.65 -25.24 -10.91
CA ARG A 549 14.14 -24.58 -9.69
C ARG A 549 12.62 -24.64 -9.62
N GLN A 550 11.93 -24.48 -10.75
CA GLN A 550 10.48 -24.61 -10.81
C GLN A 550 10.03 -26.04 -10.51
N PHE A 551 10.71 -27.06 -11.04
CA PHE A 551 10.48 -28.45 -10.73
C PHE A 551 10.64 -28.74 -9.22
N GLU A 552 11.73 -28.27 -8.62
CA GLU A 552 12.00 -28.43 -7.19
C GLU A 552 10.91 -27.72 -6.36
N SER A 553 10.61 -26.45 -6.65
CA SER A 553 9.66 -25.63 -5.87
C SER A 553 8.21 -26.15 -5.95
N LEU A 554 7.83 -26.77 -7.05
CA LEU A 554 6.51 -27.40 -7.25
C LEU A 554 6.45 -28.84 -6.82
N HIS A 555 7.58 -29.44 -6.42
CA HIS A 555 7.62 -30.84 -6.03
C HIS A 555 6.75 -31.05 -4.77
N PRO A 556 5.86 -32.08 -4.76
CA PRO A 556 4.94 -32.30 -3.63
C PRO A 556 5.64 -32.46 -2.28
N HIS A 557 6.82 -33.06 -2.26
CA HIS A 557 7.61 -33.17 -1.03
C HIS A 557 8.02 -31.81 -0.46
N ASN A 558 8.47 -30.87 -1.32
CA ASN A 558 8.81 -29.52 -0.92
C ASN A 558 7.58 -28.80 -0.33
N ILE A 559 6.47 -28.83 -1.07
CA ILE A 559 5.21 -28.19 -0.66
C ILE A 559 4.71 -28.77 0.67
N SER A 560 4.77 -30.10 0.84
CA SER A 560 4.33 -30.76 2.06
C SER A 560 5.18 -30.39 3.29
N GLN A 561 6.52 -30.41 3.16
CA GLN A 561 7.40 -30.00 4.28
C GLN A 561 7.18 -28.54 4.69
N LYS A 562 7.11 -27.63 3.72
CA LYS A 562 6.85 -26.22 4.01
C LYS A 562 5.47 -26.02 4.63
N THR A 563 4.44 -26.75 4.13
CA THR A 563 3.08 -26.71 4.70
C THR A 563 3.07 -27.12 6.16
N ALA A 564 3.78 -28.20 6.52
CA ALA A 564 3.89 -28.66 7.90
C ALA A 564 4.50 -27.55 8.79
N ILE A 565 5.63 -26.97 8.39
CA ILE A 565 6.30 -25.88 9.13
C ILE A 565 5.35 -24.69 9.32
N MET A 566 4.63 -24.27 8.27
CA MET A 566 3.72 -23.13 8.33
C MET A 566 2.52 -23.40 9.25
N LEU A 567 1.91 -24.58 9.16
CA LEU A 567 0.74 -24.94 9.97
C LEU A 567 1.09 -25.13 11.44
N GLU A 568 2.25 -25.71 11.77
CA GLU A 568 2.76 -25.78 13.13
C GLU A 568 2.94 -24.38 13.71
N HIS A 569 3.54 -23.46 12.97
CA HIS A 569 3.69 -22.08 13.40
C HIS A 569 2.33 -21.38 13.61
N VAL A 570 1.38 -21.56 12.69
CA VAL A 570 0.03 -20.97 12.85
C VAL A 570 -0.64 -21.49 14.10
N ARG A 571 -0.61 -22.79 14.34
CA ARG A 571 -1.23 -23.43 15.51
C ARG A 571 -0.56 -22.99 16.82
N ASP A 572 0.75 -23.00 16.87
CA ASP A 572 1.47 -22.86 18.13
C ASP A 572 1.72 -21.40 18.50
N ILE A 573 1.81 -20.50 17.53
CA ILE A 573 2.15 -19.09 17.74
C ILE A 573 1.04 -18.16 17.25
N THR A 574 0.73 -18.17 15.94
CA THR A 574 -0.15 -17.16 15.35
C THR A 574 -1.55 -17.19 15.96
N SER A 575 -2.13 -18.37 16.13
CA SER A 575 -3.50 -18.54 16.66
C SER A 575 -3.67 -18.01 18.10
N LYS A 576 -2.58 -17.75 18.83
CA LYS A 576 -2.59 -17.19 20.19
C LYS A 576 -2.44 -15.67 20.22
N LYS A 577 -2.10 -15.07 19.10
CA LYS A 577 -1.89 -13.62 18.98
C LYS A 577 -3.21 -12.87 18.77
N ILE A 578 -3.22 -11.58 19.10
CA ILE A 578 -4.37 -10.67 18.97
C ILE A 578 -5.66 -11.27 19.61
N GLY A 579 -5.52 -11.84 20.84
CA GLY A 579 -6.64 -12.46 21.53
C GLY A 579 -7.25 -13.68 20.84
N GLY A 580 -6.49 -14.37 19.96
CA GLY A 580 -6.95 -15.53 19.19
C GLY A 580 -7.43 -15.21 17.78
N HIS A 581 -7.45 -13.93 17.37
CA HIS A 581 -7.98 -13.51 16.05
C HIS A 581 -6.89 -13.23 15.01
N ALA A 582 -5.61 -13.51 15.32
CA ALA A 582 -4.52 -13.26 14.38
C ALA A 582 -4.63 -14.12 13.12
N LYS A 583 -4.30 -13.51 11.98
CA LYS A 583 -4.35 -14.12 10.64
C LYS A 583 -2.94 -14.31 10.08
N ALA A 584 -2.81 -15.29 9.17
CA ALA A 584 -1.59 -15.57 8.44
C ALA A 584 -1.79 -15.43 6.93
N MET A 585 -0.72 -15.05 6.22
CA MET A 585 -0.70 -15.01 4.75
C MET A 585 0.46 -15.84 4.21
N VAL A 586 0.22 -16.62 3.17
CA VAL A 586 1.25 -17.37 2.44
C VAL A 586 1.44 -16.73 1.07
N VAL A 587 2.61 -16.16 0.83
CA VAL A 587 2.97 -15.50 -0.44
C VAL A 587 3.70 -16.49 -1.31
N THR A 588 3.11 -16.84 -2.46
CA THR A 588 3.63 -17.88 -3.36
C THR A 588 4.18 -17.31 -4.66
N ALA A 589 5.09 -18.07 -5.28
CA ALA A 589 5.77 -17.66 -6.52
C ALA A 589 4.83 -17.59 -7.74
N SER A 590 3.80 -18.45 -7.81
CA SER A 590 2.86 -18.46 -8.93
C SER A 590 1.48 -18.99 -8.52
N ARG A 591 0.49 -18.83 -9.41
CA ARG A 591 -0.86 -19.39 -9.24
C ARG A 591 -0.86 -20.92 -9.05
N LEU A 592 0.04 -21.62 -9.73
CA LEU A 592 0.18 -23.06 -9.60
C LEU A 592 0.69 -23.44 -8.20
N HIS A 593 1.68 -22.72 -7.67
CA HIS A 593 2.11 -22.89 -6.29
C HIS A 593 0.95 -22.65 -5.31
N ALA A 594 0.17 -21.57 -5.50
CA ALA A 594 -0.95 -21.26 -4.62
C ALA A 594 -1.99 -22.39 -4.59
N ILE A 595 -2.33 -22.98 -5.74
CA ILE A 595 -3.28 -24.12 -5.81
C ILE A 595 -2.69 -25.37 -5.16
N ARG A 596 -1.43 -25.69 -5.40
CA ARG A 596 -0.80 -26.87 -4.80
C ARG A 596 -0.66 -26.72 -3.28
N TYR A 597 -0.27 -25.55 -2.79
CA TYR A 597 -0.31 -25.24 -1.36
C TYR A 597 -1.73 -25.34 -0.81
N PHE A 598 -2.71 -24.75 -1.47
CA PHE A 598 -4.11 -24.81 -1.01
C PHE A 598 -4.60 -26.27 -0.83
N LYS A 599 -4.33 -27.13 -1.80
CA LYS A 599 -4.66 -28.56 -1.73
C LYS A 599 -3.94 -29.23 -0.55
N GLU A 600 -2.66 -28.97 -0.40
CA GLU A 600 -1.85 -29.59 0.64
C GLU A 600 -2.23 -29.08 2.04
N PHE A 601 -2.52 -27.78 2.22
CA PHE A 601 -3.04 -27.23 3.47
C PHE A 601 -4.36 -27.89 3.86
N LYS A 602 -5.32 -28.02 2.93
CA LYS A 602 -6.60 -28.69 3.18
C LYS A 602 -6.40 -30.17 3.55
N ASN A 603 -5.52 -30.88 2.86
CA ASN A 603 -5.17 -32.25 3.17
C ASN A 603 -4.55 -32.37 4.57
N PHE A 604 -3.52 -31.57 4.86
CA PHE A 604 -2.82 -31.61 6.13
C PHE A 604 -3.72 -31.26 7.32
N ILE A 605 -4.58 -30.26 7.19
CA ILE A 605 -5.57 -29.86 8.21
C ILE A 605 -6.54 -31.03 8.48
N ARG A 606 -7.05 -31.67 7.43
CA ARG A 606 -7.94 -32.83 7.54
C ARG A 606 -7.24 -34.04 8.17
N ASP A 607 -6.08 -34.39 7.65
CA ASP A 607 -5.34 -35.62 8.05
C ASP A 607 -4.86 -35.54 9.51
N ASN A 608 -4.63 -34.32 10.04
CA ASN A 608 -4.25 -34.10 11.43
C ASN A 608 -5.44 -33.68 12.34
N GLY A 609 -6.65 -33.62 11.82
CA GLY A 609 -7.87 -33.34 12.58
C GLY A 609 -7.91 -31.91 13.17
N TYR A 610 -7.31 -30.90 12.54
CA TYR A 610 -7.30 -29.51 13.02
C TYR A 610 -8.65 -28.82 12.78
N LYS A 611 -9.52 -28.83 13.79
CA LYS A 611 -10.91 -28.35 13.68
C LYS A 611 -11.06 -26.83 13.58
N ASN A 612 -10.07 -26.07 14.09
CA ASN A 612 -10.15 -24.60 14.23
C ASN A 612 -9.28 -23.85 13.21
N LEU A 613 -8.72 -24.55 12.22
CA LEU A 613 -7.92 -23.94 11.17
C LEU A 613 -8.59 -24.19 9.82
N ASP A 614 -8.68 -23.15 9.02
CA ASP A 614 -9.08 -23.27 7.62
C ASP A 614 -8.36 -22.23 6.75
N VAL A 615 -8.35 -22.47 5.44
CA VAL A 615 -7.54 -21.75 4.47
C VAL A 615 -8.37 -21.27 3.27
N LEU A 616 -8.09 -20.03 2.85
CA LEU A 616 -8.57 -19.42 1.60
C LEU A 616 -7.40 -19.26 0.60
N VAL A 617 -7.73 -19.23 -0.68
CA VAL A 617 -6.76 -18.95 -1.74
C VAL A 617 -7.21 -17.77 -2.59
N ALA A 618 -6.27 -16.90 -2.97
CA ALA A 618 -6.54 -15.73 -3.79
C ALA A 618 -5.58 -15.65 -4.99
N PHE A 619 -6.14 -15.67 -6.18
CA PHE A 619 -5.44 -15.49 -7.45
C PHE A 619 -6.40 -14.99 -8.53
N SER A 620 -5.88 -14.44 -9.63
CA SER A 620 -6.72 -13.91 -10.70
C SER A 620 -6.79 -14.87 -11.89
N GLY A 621 -7.98 -14.99 -12.49
CA GLY A 621 -8.22 -15.77 -13.69
C GLY A 621 -8.33 -17.27 -13.44
N GLU A 622 -8.31 -18.05 -14.51
CA GLU A 622 -8.41 -19.49 -14.52
C GLU A 622 -7.03 -20.14 -14.66
N LEU A 623 -6.81 -21.28 -14.00
CA LEU A 623 -5.60 -22.10 -14.08
C LEU A 623 -5.97 -23.55 -14.31
N VAL A 624 -5.27 -24.23 -15.20
CA VAL A 624 -5.39 -25.67 -15.44
C VAL A 624 -4.16 -26.37 -14.84
N ASP A 625 -4.39 -27.36 -13.96
CA ASP A 625 -3.37 -28.25 -13.39
C ASP A 625 -3.79 -29.71 -13.65
N GLY A 626 -3.11 -30.35 -14.57
CA GLY A 626 -3.56 -31.62 -15.16
C GLY A 626 -4.84 -31.45 -16.00
N GLU A 627 -5.85 -32.24 -15.74
CA GLU A 627 -7.16 -32.18 -16.41
C GLU A 627 -8.16 -31.22 -15.69
N VAL A 628 -7.79 -30.66 -14.54
CA VAL A 628 -8.70 -29.90 -13.69
C VAL A 628 -8.47 -28.41 -13.84
N SER A 629 -9.56 -27.66 -14.05
CA SER A 629 -9.58 -26.21 -14.11
C SER A 629 -9.96 -25.62 -12.75
N TYR A 630 -9.14 -24.68 -12.27
CA TYR A 630 -9.29 -24.00 -11.00
C TYR A 630 -9.56 -22.50 -11.21
N THR A 631 -10.55 -21.98 -10.50
CA THR A 631 -10.77 -20.56 -10.30
C THR A 631 -10.84 -20.27 -8.80
N GLU A 632 -10.63 -19.04 -8.40
CA GLU A 632 -10.72 -18.62 -6.99
C GLU A 632 -12.06 -19.05 -6.36
N GLU A 633 -13.19 -18.85 -7.09
CA GLU A 633 -14.52 -19.20 -6.61
C GLU A 633 -14.73 -20.72 -6.50
N LYS A 634 -14.17 -21.52 -7.41
CA LYS A 634 -14.26 -22.99 -7.32
C LYS A 634 -13.49 -23.54 -6.11
N CYS A 635 -12.42 -22.87 -5.69
CA CYS A 635 -11.57 -23.31 -4.59
C CYS A 635 -12.15 -22.92 -3.23
N ASN A 636 -12.69 -21.70 -3.09
CA ASN A 636 -13.10 -21.16 -1.81
C ASN A 636 -14.57 -21.47 -1.51
N LYS A 637 -14.79 -22.20 -0.43
CA LYS A 637 -16.14 -22.58 0.04
C LYS A 637 -16.26 -22.31 1.54
N THR A 638 -17.47 -21.97 1.97
CA THR A 638 -17.81 -21.89 3.39
C THR A 638 -17.83 -23.26 4.03
N LYS A 639 -17.89 -23.33 5.36
CA LYS A 639 -18.10 -24.61 6.09
C LYS A 639 -19.40 -25.32 5.71
N SER A 640 -20.40 -24.58 5.24
CA SER A 640 -21.68 -25.12 4.71
C SER A 640 -21.57 -25.58 3.25
N GLY A 641 -20.43 -25.39 2.57
CA GLY A 641 -20.22 -25.80 1.17
C GLY A 641 -20.59 -24.75 0.13
N GLU A 642 -21.05 -23.57 0.54
CA GLU A 642 -21.40 -22.47 -0.37
C GLU A 642 -20.15 -21.84 -0.97
N THR A 643 -20.22 -21.42 -2.24
CA THR A 643 -19.13 -20.78 -2.94
C THR A 643 -18.92 -19.34 -2.49
N ILE A 644 -17.70 -18.99 -2.12
CA ILE A 644 -17.31 -17.64 -1.77
C ILE A 644 -16.90 -16.88 -3.03
N LYS A 645 -17.63 -15.81 -3.36
CA LYS A 645 -17.35 -14.96 -4.51
C LYS A 645 -16.11 -14.08 -4.27
N GLU A 646 -15.46 -13.67 -5.35
CA GLU A 646 -14.25 -12.84 -5.31
C GLU A 646 -14.41 -11.56 -4.45
N ASN A 647 -15.54 -10.88 -4.54
CA ASN A 647 -15.82 -9.66 -3.77
C ASN A 647 -16.12 -9.91 -2.28
N GLN A 648 -16.44 -11.15 -1.90
CA GLN A 648 -16.74 -11.55 -0.52
C GLN A 648 -15.49 -12.08 0.21
N LEU A 649 -14.43 -12.44 -0.51
CA LEU A 649 -13.26 -13.13 0.07
C LEU A 649 -12.65 -12.36 1.24
N LYS A 650 -12.56 -11.04 1.17
CA LYS A 650 -12.02 -10.21 2.25
C LYS A 650 -12.88 -10.27 3.52
N GLU A 651 -14.19 -10.29 3.37
CA GLU A 651 -15.13 -10.36 4.51
C GLU A 651 -15.02 -11.72 5.19
N TYR A 652 -14.99 -12.82 4.40
CA TYR A 652 -14.81 -14.16 4.95
C TYR A 652 -13.44 -14.34 5.61
N PHE A 653 -12.38 -13.74 5.07
CA PHE A 653 -11.07 -13.82 5.72
C PHE A 653 -11.02 -13.09 7.07
N LYS A 654 -11.85 -12.07 7.30
CA LYS A 654 -11.97 -11.40 8.60
C LYS A 654 -12.69 -12.23 9.64
N SER A 655 -13.57 -13.15 9.21
CA SER A 655 -14.29 -14.03 10.13
C SER A 655 -13.35 -15.01 10.83
N ASP A 656 -13.79 -15.56 11.95
CA ASP A 656 -13.00 -16.57 12.69
C ASP A 656 -12.99 -17.94 12.00
N ASP A 657 -13.75 -18.12 10.92
CA ASP A 657 -13.78 -19.37 10.16
C ASP A 657 -12.51 -19.65 9.39
N PHE A 658 -11.77 -18.62 8.98
CA PHE A 658 -10.57 -18.76 8.16
C PHE A 658 -9.37 -18.04 8.79
N ASN A 659 -8.26 -18.74 8.93
CA ASN A 659 -7.06 -18.25 9.61
C ASN A 659 -5.92 -17.92 8.64
N ILE A 660 -5.93 -18.55 7.45
CA ILE A 660 -4.80 -18.51 6.52
C ILE A 660 -5.31 -18.07 5.14
N LEU A 661 -4.59 -17.16 4.50
CA LEU A 661 -4.84 -16.74 3.12
C LEU A 661 -3.60 -17.03 2.25
N ILE A 662 -3.75 -17.91 1.27
CA ILE A 662 -2.70 -18.21 0.29
C ILE A 662 -2.87 -17.29 -0.91
N VAL A 663 -1.82 -16.58 -1.31
CA VAL A 663 -1.89 -15.58 -2.38
C VAL A 663 -0.84 -15.80 -3.46
N ALA A 664 -1.27 -15.60 -4.71
CA ALA A 664 -0.37 -15.50 -5.87
C ALA A 664 -0.59 -14.13 -6.52
N GLU A 665 0.29 -13.18 -6.29
CA GLU A 665 0.27 -11.79 -6.76
C GLU A 665 -0.92 -10.94 -6.27
N LYS A 666 -2.12 -11.51 -6.23
CA LYS A 666 -3.31 -10.86 -5.68
C LYS A 666 -3.11 -10.63 -4.18
N TYR A 667 -3.48 -9.45 -3.68
CA TYR A 667 -3.35 -9.02 -2.27
C TYR A 667 -1.91 -8.86 -1.73
N GLN A 668 -0.87 -9.15 -2.47
CA GLN A 668 0.49 -8.75 -2.09
C GLN A 668 0.64 -7.23 -2.03
N THR A 669 -0.20 -6.52 -2.78
CA THR A 669 -0.31 -5.06 -2.77
C THR A 669 -1.77 -4.64 -2.57
N GLY A 670 -2.01 -3.51 -1.89
CA GLY A 670 -3.35 -2.94 -1.68
C GLY A 670 -4.31 -3.75 -0.81
N PHE A 671 -3.82 -4.71 -0.04
CA PHE A 671 -4.59 -5.45 0.95
C PHE A 671 -4.40 -4.82 2.33
N ASP A 672 -5.50 -4.44 2.97
CA ASP A 672 -5.51 -3.84 4.30
C ASP A 672 -6.30 -4.73 5.26
N GLU A 673 -5.56 -5.45 6.10
CA GLU A 673 -6.11 -6.33 7.13
C GLU A 673 -5.28 -6.20 8.41
N PRO A 674 -5.76 -5.45 9.40
CA PRO A 674 -5.03 -5.22 10.65
C PRO A 674 -4.75 -6.49 11.46
N LEU A 675 -5.61 -7.51 11.36
CA LEU A 675 -5.43 -8.79 12.05
C LEU A 675 -4.30 -9.66 11.44
N LEU A 676 -3.78 -9.28 10.26
CA LEU A 676 -2.69 -10.01 9.61
C LEU A 676 -1.40 -9.86 10.43
N HIS A 677 -1.00 -10.92 11.13
CA HIS A 677 0.14 -10.97 12.05
C HIS A 677 1.34 -11.68 11.44
N THR A 678 1.13 -12.80 10.74
CA THR A 678 2.18 -13.69 10.24
C THR A 678 2.20 -13.73 8.73
N MET A 679 3.40 -13.68 8.13
CA MET A 679 3.58 -13.90 6.70
C MET A 679 4.60 -15.00 6.44
N PHE A 680 4.21 -15.96 5.61
CA PHE A 680 5.08 -16.99 5.08
C PHE A 680 5.44 -16.63 3.64
N VAL A 681 6.73 -16.57 3.34
CA VAL A 681 7.23 -16.13 2.04
C VAL A 681 7.89 -17.30 1.32
N ASP A 682 7.27 -17.76 0.24
CA ASP A 682 7.83 -18.74 -0.69
C ASP A 682 7.92 -18.14 -2.11
N LYS A 683 8.51 -16.96 -2.15
CA LYS A 683 8.73 -16.18 -3.37
C LYS A 683 9.97 -15.31 -3.21
N ARG A 684 10.74 -15.16 -4.31
CA ARG A 684 11.83 -14.19 -4.30
C ARG A 684 11.26 -12.77 -4.28
N LEU A 685 11.65 -12.02 -3.26
CA LEU A 685 11.28 -10.62 -3.06
C LEU A 685 12.51 -9.75 -3.29
N THR A 686 12.40 -8.73 -4.14
CA THR A 686 13.50 -7.82 -4.45
C THR A 686 13.04 -6.36 -4.46
N GLY A 687 13.87 -5.45 -3.96
CA GLY A 687 13.65 -4.01 -4.00
C GLY A 687 12.25 -3.60 -3.52
N VAL A 688 11.56 -2.79 -4.31
CA VAL A 688 10.21 -2.25 -3.99
C VAL A 688 9.20 -3.36 -3.65
N LYS A 689 9.23 -4.51 -4.36
CA LYS A 689 8.28 -5.61 -4.12
C LYS A 689 8.42 -6.21 -2.71
N ALA A 690 9.63 -6.29 -2.15
CA ALA A 690 9.85 -6.76 -0.79
C ALA A 690 9.16 -5.82 0.22
N VAL A 691 9.42 -4.53 0.13
CA VAL A 691 8.82 -3.52 1.01
C VAL A 691 7.30 -3.56 0.94
N GLN A 692 6.74 -3.60 -0.27
CA GLN A 692 5.31 -3.59 -0.50
C GLN A 692 4.59 -4.83 0.03
N THR A 693 5.18 -6.00 -0.16
CA THR A 693 4.60 -7.26 0.30
C THR A 693 4.66 -7.35 1.82
N LEU A 694 5.82 -7.15 2.42
CA LEU A 694 6.00 -7.30 3.86
C LEU A 694 5.27 -6.20 4.66
N SER A 695 5.16 -4.99 4.12
CA SER A 695 4.39 -3.90 4.75
C SER A 695 2.87 -4.16 4.85
N ARG A 696 2.36 -5.30 4.37
CA ARG A 696 0.97 -5.71 4.68
C ARG A 696 0.80 -6.09 6.14
N LEU A 697 1.87 -6.52 6.80
CA LEU A 697 1.88 -6.85 8.22
C LEU A 697 1.90 -5.64 9.15
N ASN A 698 2.37 -4.49 8.69
CA ASN A 698 2.72 -3.34 9.55
C ASN A 698 1.53 -2.60 10.17
N ARG A 699 0.29 -2.99 9.85
CA ARG A 699 -0.93 -2.35 10.39
C ARG A 699 -1.07 -2.62 11.88
N THR A 700 -1.38 -1.58 12.63
CA THR A 700 -1.67 -1.66 14.05
C THR A 700 -3.16 -1.91 14.32
N CYS A 701 -3.47 -2.68 15.34
CA CYS A 701 -4.82 -2.81 15.91
C CYS A 701 -4.72 -3.19 17.39
N LYS A 702 -5.85 -3.11 18.09
CA LYS A 702 -5.89 -3.47 19.53
C LYS A 702 -5.38 -4.90 19.74
N GLY A 703 -4.41 -5.07 20.63
CA GLY A 703 -3.82 -6.36 20.99
C GLY A 703 -2.72 -6.86 20.03
N LYS A 704 -2.39 -6.12 18.96
CA LYS A 704 -1.28 -6.43 18.06
C LYS A 704 -0.04 -5.61 18.45
N THR A 705 0.94 -6.29 18.99
CA THR A 705 2.20 -5.68 19.48
C THR A 705 3.41 -6.01 18.62
N ASP A 706 3.29 -7.03 17.78
CA ASP A 706 4.37 -7.53 16.94
C ASP A 706 3.84 -8.10 15.62
N THR A 707 4.78 -8.47 14.75
CA THR A 707 4.56 -9.19 13.50
C THR A 707 5.58 -10.30 13.37
N PHE A 708 5.33 -11.27 12.51
CA PHE A 708 6.25 -12.37 12.26
C PHE A 708 6.36 -12.68 10.77
N VAL A 709 7.60 -12.87 10.29
CA VAL A 709 7.88 -13.32 8.92
C VAL A 709 8.71 -14.58 8.94
N LEU A 710 8.30 -15.59 8.16
CA LEU A 710 9.06 -16.78 7.91
C LEU A 710 9.29 -16.91 6.40
N ASP A 711 10.55 -16.90 6.00
CA ASP A 711 10.97 -16.84 4.60
C ASP A 711 11.74 -18.08 4.18
N PHE A 712 11.34 -18.72 3.08
CA PHE A 712 11.98 -19.93 2.53
C PHE A 712 12.93 -19.62 1.36
N VAL A 713 13.00 -18.37 0.89
CA VAL A 713 13.67 -18.04 -0.38
C VAL A 713 14.70 -16.94 -0.26
N ASN A 714 14.43 -15.91 0.57
CA ASN A 714 15.28 -14.72 0.64
C ASN A 714 16.20 -14.77 1.86
N SER A 715 17.42 -14.25 1.74
CA SER A 715 18.33 -14.07 2.86
C SER A 715 18.00 -12.79 3.63
N PRO A 716 18.46 -12.64 4.90
CA PRO A 716 18.35 -11.38 5.63
C PRO A 716 19.00 -10.20 4.90
N GLU A 717 20.11 -10.46 4.21
CA GLU A 717 20.86 -9.45 3.43
C GLU A 717 20.03 -8.99 2.22
N ASP A 718 19.43 -9.91 1.46
CA ASP A 718 18.54 -9.58 0.33
C ASP A 718 17.39 -8.65 0.78
N ILE A 719 16.83 -8.90 1.97
CA ILE A 719 15.73 -8.11 2.54
C ILE A 719 16.23 -6.78 3.08
N LYS A 720 17.39 -6.74 3.78
CA LYS A 720 18.04 -5.50 4.20
C LYS A 720 18.28 -4.58 3.01
N ASP A 721 18.90 -5.09 1.96
CA ASP A 721 19.20 -4.34 0.73
C ASP A 721 17.92 -3.82 0.04
N ALA A 722 16.83 -4.57 0.13
CA ALA A 722 15.56 -4.15 -0.44
C ALA A 722 14.87 -3.04 0.37
N PHE A 723 14.99 -3.02 1.70
CA PHE A 723 14.35 -2.05 2.59
C PHE A 723 15.18 -0.78 2.81
N GLN A 724 16.50 -0.91 2.88
CA GLN A 724 17.42 0.19 3.20
C GLN A 724 17.18 1.46 2.37
N PRO A 725 16.94 1.40 1.04
CA PRO A 725 16.69 2.59 0.22
C PRO A 725 15.45 3.39 0.61
N PHE A 726 14.51 2.79 1.36
CA PHE A 726 13.20 3.37 1.67
C PHE A 726 12.96 3.57 3.17
N TYR A 727 13.96 3.26 4.00
CA TYR A 727 13.84 3.36 5.46
C TYR A 727 13.75 4.82 5.93
N GLN A 728 14.58 5.68 5.34
CA GLN A 728 14.54 7.14 5.54
C GLN A 728 14.09 7.86 4.24
N ALA A 729 14.80 8.90 3.82
CA ALA A 729 14.55 9.51 2.52
C ALA A 729 15.19 8.68 1.40
N THR A 730 14.53 8.63 0.27
CA THR A 730 15.11 8.11 -0.97
C THR A 730 15.67 9.27 -1.79
N VAL A 731 16.93 9.21 -2.13
CA VAL A 731 17.66 10.29 -2.82
C VAL A 731 18.23 9.78 -4.14
N LEU A 732 18.03 10.54 -5.21
CA LEU A 732 18.73 10.35 -6.48
C LEU A 732 19.95 11.30 -6.50
N GLN A 733 21.17 10.74 -6.51
CA GLN A 733 22.41 11.50 -6.43
C GLN A 733 22.90 12.06 -7.77
N GLU A 734 22.61 11.36 -8.88
CA GLU A 734 23.08 11.71 -10.21
C GLU A 734 21.93 11.78 -11.19
N GLU A 735 21.92 12.77 -12.06
CA GLU A 735 20.96 12.85 -13.15
C GLU A 735 21.25 11.79 -14.22
N THR A 736 20.21 11.37 -14.89
CA THR A 736 20.35 10.52 -16.08
C THR A 736 21.04 11.31 -17.19
N ASP A 737 22.20 10.83 -17.67
CA ASP A 737 22.93 11.45 -18.78
C ASP A 737 22.14 11.27 -20.10
N PRO A 738 21.64 12.37 -20.71
CA PRO A 738 20.89 12.29 -21.95
C PRO A 738 21.73 11.78 -23.15
N ASN A 739 23.04 11.96 -23.12
CA ASN A 739 23.91 11.62 -24.27
C ASN A 739 24.03 10.11 -24.49
N ARG A 740 23.70 9.30 -23.50
CA ARG A 740 23.64 7.84 -23.64
C ARG A 740 22.69 7.35 -24.72
N ILE A 741 21.72 8.16 -25.14
CA ILE A 741 20.81 7.81 -26.24
C ILE A 741 21.59 7.67 -27.57
N TYR A 742 22.59 8.50 -27.78
CA TYR A 742 23.44 8.44 -28.97
C TYR A 742 24.36 7.20 -28.96
N ASP A 743 24.82 6.78 -27.79
CA ASP A 743 25.58 5.53 -27.66
C ASP A 743 24.74 4.31 -28.01
N LEU A 744 23.50 4.27 -27.54
CA LEU A 744 22.54 3.22 -27.91
C LEU A 744 22.23 3.23 -29.39
N LYS A 745 21.99 4.40 -29.99
CA LYS A 745 21.78 4.55 -31.44
C LYS A 745 22.97 4.06 -32.23
N LYS A 746 24.18 4.50 -31.90
CA LYS A 746 25.44 4.09 -32.55
C LYS A 746 25.70 2.57 -32.44
N TYR A 747 25.30 1.97 -31.29
CA TYR A 747 25.39 0.52 -31.13
C TYR A 747 24.42 -0.21 -32.09
N LEU A 748 23.18 0.28 -32.20
CA LEU A 748 22.16 -0.29 -33.07
C LEU A 748 22.51 -0.11 -34.55
N ASP A 749 23.06 1.04 -34.94
CA ASP A 749 23.50 1.31 -36.32
C ASP A 749 24.59 0.32 -36.78
N LYS A 750 25.50 -0.10 -35.88
CA LYS A 750 26.52 -1.10 -36.18
C LYS A 750 26.01 -2.49 -36.53
N SER A 751 24.78 -2.79 -36.16
CA SER A 751 24.16 -4.09 -36.46
C SER A 751 23.75 -4.25 -37.92
N ALA A 752 23.66 -3.17 -38.69
CA ALA A 752 23.20 -3.11 -40.08
C ALA A 752 21.85 -3.81 -40.35
N VAL A 753 20.97 -3.90 -39.33
CA VAL A 753 19.62 -4.50 -39.45
C VAL A 753 18.66 -3.60 -40.23
N TYR A 754 18.95 -2.33 -40.33
CA TYR A 754 18.15 -1.32 -41.01
C TYR A 754 19.03 -0.30 -41.74
N THR A 755 18.41 0.47 -42.64
CA THR A 755 19.06 1.54 -43.35
C THR A 755 18.45 2.91 -42.99
N GLN A 756 19.19 4.00 -43.24
CA GLN A 756 18.66 5.36 -43.07
C GLN A 756 17.45 5.63 -43.93
N GLU A 757 17.43 5.12 -45.18
CA GLU A 757 16.30 5.25 -46.09
C GLU A 757 15.02 4.64 -45.50
N GLN A 758 15.12 3.47 -44.85
CA GLN A 758 13.96 2.84 -44.19
C GLN A 758 13.45 3.67 -43.00
N ILE A 759 14.35 4.27 -42.21
CA ILE A 759 13.99 5.17 -41.11
C ILE A 759 13.22 6.36 -41.66
N ASP A 760 13.74 7.04 -42.67
CA ASP A 760 13.15 8.22 -43.29
C ASP A 760 11.78 7.91 -43.90
N ASN A 761 11.67 6.82 -44.65
CA ASN A 761 10.40 6.40 -45.30
C ASN A 761 9.32 6.07 -44.25
N VAL A 762 9.64 5.35 -43.18
CA VAL A 762 8.67 5.06 -42.10
C VAL A 762 8.26 6.33 -41.37
N ALA A 763 9.18 7.23 -41.06
CA ALA A 763 8.89 8.50 -40.44
C ALA A 763 8.03 9.41 -41.33
N ASP A 764 8.32 9.46 -42.61
CA ASP A 764 7.56 10.23 -43.59
C ASP A 764 6.11 9.75 -43.72
N ILE A 765 5.89 8.45 -43.77
CA ILE A 765 4.55 7.85 -43.77
C ILE A 765 3.82 8.20 -42.47
N TYR A 766 4.49 8.07 -41.34
CA TYR A 766 3.93 8.33 -40.02
C TYR A 766 3.45 9.80 -39.89
N PHE A 767 4.29 10.76 -40.28
CA PHE A 767 3.94 12.20 -40.20
C PHE A 767 2.92 12.66 -41.19
N LYS A 768 2.84 12.05 -42.42
CA LYS A 768 1.89 12.43 -43.46
C LYS A 768 0.50 11.87 -43.23
N SER A 769 0.38 10.68 -42.66
CA SER A 769 -0.89 9.91 -42.60
C SER A 769 -1.54 9.85 -41.22
N GLY A 770 -0.83 10.13 -40.17
CA GLY A 770 -1.29 9.90 -38.80
C GLY A 770 -1.38 8.41 -38.40
N GLU A 771 -1.62 8.13 -37.11
CA GLU A 771 -1.66 6.75 -36.59
C GLU A 771 -2.89 5.92 -37.03
N GLN A 772 -3.90 6.53 -37.64
CA GLN A 772 -5.21 5.90 -37.89
C GLN A 772 -5.44 5.45 -39.33
N ASP A 773 -4.55 5.75 -40.29
CA ASP A 773 -4.71 5.35 -41.66
C ASP A 773 -4.27 3.88 -41.86
N LYS A 774 -5.22 3.00 -42.18
CA LYS A 774 -4.96 1.56 -42.42
C LYS A 774 -3.97 1.33 -43.58
N ASN A 775 -3.98 2.14 -44.62
CA ASN A 775 -3.07 2.05 -45.76
C ASN A 775 -1.63 2.43 -45.35
N ALA A 776 -1.47 3.39 -44.47
CA ALA A 776 -0.16 3.80 -43.95
C ALA A 776 0.51 2.68 -43.14
N ILE A 777 -0.24 1.96 -42.32
CA ILE A 777 0.27 0.81 -41.53
C ILE A 777 0.79 -0.29 -42.44
N GLY A 778 0.06 -0.62 -43.53
CA GLY A 778 0.49 -1.62 -44.52
C GLY A 778 1.79 -1.24 -45.23
N LYS A 779 1.94 0.03 -45.58
CA LYS A 779 3.17 0.56 -46.21
C LYS A 779 4.36 0.52 -45.22
N MET A 780 4.17 0.97 -43.97
CA MET A 780 5.23 0.89 -42.94
C MET A 780 5.62 -0.57 -42.69
N ARG A 781 4.65 -1.48 -42.59
CA ARG A 781 4.92 -2.90 -42.38
C ARG A 781 5.80 -3.50 -43.52
N SER A 782 5.51 -3.16 -44.76
CA SER A 782 6.30 -3.61 -45.93
C SER A 782 7.74 -3.10 -45.89
N ILE A 783 7.99 -1.87 -45.43
CA ILE A 783 9.33 -1.34 -45.25
C ILE A 783 10.09 -2.07 -44.14
N LEU A 784 9.40 -2.35 -43.02
CA LEU A 784 9.97 -3.02 -41.86
C LEU A 784 10.28 -4.51 -42.12
N ASP A 785 9.60 -5.16 -43.09
CA ASP A 785 9.82 -6.57 -43.41
C ASP A 785 11.25 -6.87 -43.83
N SER A 786 11.91 -5.96 -44.57
CA SER A 786 13.32 -6.12 -44.93
C SER A 786 14.24 -6.11 -43.69
N SER A 787 13.98 -5.23 -42.72
CA SER A 787 14.72 -5.20 -41.45
C SER A 787 14.45 -6.45 -40.60
N VAL A 788 13.20 -6.95 -40.59
CA VAL A 788 12.85 -8.20 -39.91
C VAL A 788 13.55 -9.40 -40.52
N LYS A 789 13.68 -9.44 -41.86
CA LYS A 789 14.42 -10.51 -42.57
C LYS A 789 15.91 -10.50 -42.20
N ILE A 790 16.56 -9.33 -42.28
CA ILE A 790 17.96 -9.20 -41.87
C ILE A 790 18.17 -9.61 -40.40
N TYR A 791 17.29 -9.16 -39.50
CA TYR A 791 17.32 -9.56 -38.10
C TYR A 791 17.19 -11.09 -37.94
N SER A 792 16.30 -11.73 -38.68
CA SER A 792 16.09 -13.19 -38.61
C SER A 792 17.28 -13.99 -39.12
N ASP A 793 18.09 -13.44 -40.02
CA ASP A 793 19.29 -14.05 -40.57
C ASP A 793 20.52 -13.87 -39.64
N LEU A 794 20.44 -13.02 -38.60
CA LEU A 794 21.51 -12.87 -37.61
C LEU A 794 21.67 -14.14 -36.79
N LYS A 795 22.90 -14.35 -36.28
CA LYS A 795 23.14 -15.36 -35.24
C LYS A 795 22.28 -15.07 -34.01
N ARG A 796 21.79 -16.09 -33.32
CA ARG A 796 20.91 -15.99 -32.19
C ARG A 796 21.39 -15.01 -31.11
N GLU A 797 22.68 -15.04 -30.81
CA GLU A 797 23.31 -14.16 -29.85
C GLU A 797 23.23 -12.68 -30.24
N ASP A 798 23.39 -12.39 -31.56
CA ASP A 798 23.32 -11.04 -32.08
C ASP A 798 21.87 -10.55 -32.16
N GLN A 799 20.90 -11.46 -32.40
CA GLN A 799 19.45 -11.17 -32.31
C GLN A 799 19.08 -10.71 -30.91
N ASP A 800 19.51 -11.46 -29.87
CA ASP A 800 19.19 -11.12 -28.45
C ASP A 800 19.84 -9.80 -28.04
N LYS A 801 21.09 -9.54 -28.46
CA LYS A 801 21.79 -8.27 -28.20
C LYS A 801 21.10 -7.09 -28.88
N PHE A 802 20.73 -7.24 -30.14
CA PHE A 802 20.05 -6.22 -30.91
C PHE A 802 18.68 -5.89 -30.29
N LEU A 803 17.86 -6.91 -30.01
CA LEU A 803 16.53 -6.74 -29.44
C LEU A 803 16.59 -6.02 -28.07
N SER A 804 17.53 -6.43 -27.20
CA SER A 804 17.73 -5.80 -25.90
C SER A 804 18.17 -4.33 -26.02
N ALA A 805 19.05 -4.02 -26.99
CA ALA A 805 19.48 -2.64 -27.23
C ALA A 805 18.32 -1.77 -27.80
N LEU A 806 17.52 -2.34 -28.69
CA LEU A 806 16.37 -1.66 -29.28
C LEU A 806 15.28 -1.35 -28.24
N GLU A 807 14.98 -2.30 -27.36
CA GLU A 807 14.08 -2.09 -26.22
C GLU A 807 14.62 -1.02 -25.26
N SER A 808 15.92 -1.07 -24.97
CA SER A 808 16.60 -0.07 -24.12
C SER A 808 16.53 1.31 -24.76
N PHE A 809 16.77 1.43 -26.06
CA PHE A 809 16.69 2.69 -26.78
C PHE A 809 15.28 3.30 -26.71
N VAL A 810 14.25 2.55 -27.06
CA VAL A 810 12.86 3.04 -27.04
C VAL A 810 12.43 3.48 -25.65
N SER A 811 12.76 2.70 -24.64
CA SER A 811 12.45 3.02 -23.24
C SER A 811 13.21 4.26 -22.75
N PHE A 812 14.49 4.36 -23.11
CA PHE A 812 15.36 5.47 -22.69
C PHE A 812 15.00 6.76 -23.43
N TYR A 813 14.70 6.71 -24.73
CA TYR A 813 14.23 7.86 -25.50
C TYR A 813 12.94 8.43 -24.93
N GLY A 814 11.94 7.55 -24.65
CA GLY A 814 10.70 7.95 -24.02
C GLY A 814 10.90 8.65 -22.67
N PHE A 815 11.87 8.24 -21.87
CA PHE A 815 12.19 8.87 -20.60
C PHE A 815 12.93 10.21 -20.76
N ILE A 816 13.96 10.25 -21.61
CA ILE A 816 14.79 11.45 -21.81
C ILE A 816 14.00 12.65 -22.33
N THR A 817 13.08 12.42 -23.27
CA THR A 817 12.24 13.49 -23.81
C THR A 817 11.34 14.18 -22.79
N GLN A 818 11.24 13.63 -21.56
CA GLN A 818 10.51 14.18 -20.44
C GLN A 818 11.35 15.12 -19.57
N ILE A 819 12.61 14.75 -19.37
CA ILE A 819 13.51 15.47 -18.47
C ILE A 819 14.31 16.56 -19.19
N CYS A 820 14.46 16.43 -20.49
CA CYS A 820 15.15 17.46 -21.30
C CYS A 820 14.47 17.64 -22.68
N ARG A 821 14.61 18.85 -23.24
CA ARG A 821 14.16 19.14 -24.61
C ARG A 821 15.16 18.57 -25.61
N MET A 822 14.72 17.58 -26.39
CA MET A 822 15.51 17.01 -27.48
C MET A 822 15.02 17.58 -28.80
N TYR A 823 15.89 18.31 -29.52
CA TYR A 823 15.57 18.92 -30.83
C TYR A 823 16.17 18.16 -32.02
N ASP A 824 16.63 16.91 -31.78
CA ASP A 824 17.24 16.07 -32.78
C ASP A 824 16.18 15.36 -33.63
N LYS A 825 16.04 15.81 -34.92
CA LYS A 825 15.07 15.26 -35.88
C LYS A 825 15.39 13.81 -36.26
N ASP A 826 16.66 13.49 -36.41
CA ASP A 826 17.09 12.14 -36.82
C ASP A 826 16.86 11.13 -35.72
N LEU A 827 17.08 11.54 -34.47
CA LEU A 827 16.78 10.73 -33.32
C LEU A 827 15.27 10.49 -33.14
N LEU A 828 14.45 11.53 -33.42
CA LEU A 828 12.98 11.38 -33.40
C LEU A 828 12.48 10.41 -34.49
N LYS A 829 12.98 10.53 -35.70
CA LYS A 829 12.64 9.60 -36.80
C LYS A 829 13.03 8.16 -36.45
N PHE A 830 14.24 7.99 -35.92
CA PHE A 830 14.67 6.69 -35.47
C PHE A 830 13.84 6.13 -34.30
N ALA A 831 13.43 6.95 -33.38
CA ALA A 831 12.56 6.52 -32.28
C ALA A 831 11.20 5.99 -32.77
N ILE A 832 10.61 6.65 -33.77
CA ILE A 832 9.38 6.17 -34.43
C ILE A 832 9.65 4.84 -35.14
N PHE A 833 10.69 4.75 -35.93
CA PHE A 833 11.08 3.53 -36.64
C PHE A 833 11.31 2.37 -35.64
N ALA A 834 12.10 2.60 -34.60
CA ALA A 834 12.43 1.61 -33.56
C ALA A 834 11.17 1.11 -32.82
N LYS A 835 10.24 2.01 -32.50
CA LYS A 835 8.94 1.68 -31.86
C LYS A 835 8.12 0.71 -32.73
N PHE A 836 8.07 0.93 -34.03
CA PHE A 836 7.34 0.03 -34.94
C PHE A 836 8.11 -1.26 -35.24
N LEU A 837 9.44 -1.19 -35.39
CA LEU A 837 10.27 -2.37 -35.58
C LEU A 837 10.15 -3.35 -34.41
N LEU A 838 10.16 -2.87 -33.15
CA LEU A 838 9.95 -3.70 -31.95
C LEU A 838 8.61 -4.45 -31.94
N LYS A 839 7.59 -3.92 -32.61
CA LYS A 839 6.27 -4.56 -32.68
C LYS A 839 6.22 -5.69 -33.70
N VAL A 840 7.08 -5.66 -34.71
CA VAL A 840 7.04 -6.60 -35.85
C VAL A 840 8.17 -7.62 -35.86
N ILE A 841 9.25 -7.41 -35.12
CA ILE A 841 10.31 -8.39 -34.91
C ILE A 841 9.74 -9.68 -34.31
N PRO A 842 10.03 -10.86 -34.94
CA PRO A 842 9.63 -12.14 -34.36
C PRO A 842 10.26 -12.31 -32.99
N ARG A 843 9.44 -12.46 -31.99
CA ARG A 843 9.91 -12.86 -30.65
C ARG A 843 9.85 -14.38 -30.59
N ASP A 844 10.96 -14.99 -30.19
CA ASP A 844 10.97 -16.43 -30.01
C ASP A 844 9.78 -16.87 -29.16
N LYS A 845 8.99 -17.77 -29.69
CA LYS A 845 8.14 -18.63 -28.87
C LYS A 845 9.12 -19.40 -27.99
N SER A 846 9.25 -19.02 -26.72
CA SER A 846 10.21 -19.59 -25.79
C SER A 846 10.06 -21.12 -25.87
N GLU A 847 11.12 -21.84 -26.24
CA GLU A 847 11.23 -23.29 -25.96
C GLU A 847 10.90 -23.47 -24.49
N LYS A 848 9.73 -24.04 -24.20
CA LYS A 848 9.43 -24.45 -22.85
C LYS A 848 10.35 -25.64 -22.59
N VAL A 849 11.32 -25.42 -21.71
CA VAL A 849 12.17 -26.52 -21.25
C VAL A 849 11.34 -27.29 -20.24
N HIS A 850 10.79 -28.43 -20.69
CA HIS A 850 10.14 -29.41 -19.83
C HIS A 850 11.22 -30.40 -19.38
N LEU A 851 11.45 -30.47 -18.06
CA LEU A 851 12.46 -31.31 -17.45
C LEU A 851 11.82 -32.38 -16.53
N ASP A 852 10.51 -32.42 -16.41
CA ASP A 852 9.78 -33.21 -15.42
C ASP A 852 10.08 -34.71 -15.53
N ASP A 853 10.35 -35.22 -16.75
CA ASP A 853 10.70 -36.60 -16.99
C ASP A 853 12.23 -36.87 -17.05
N MET A 854 13.04 -35.79 -17.10
CA MET A 854 14.50 -35.86 -17.29
C MET A 854 15.30 -35.76 -15.98
N ILE A 855 14.65 -35.33 -14.88
CA ILE A 855 15.31 -35.13 -13.60
C ILE A 855 14.48 -35.70 -12.45
N LEU A 856 15.19 -36.17 -11.42
CA LEU A 856 14.59 -36.74 -10.19
C LEU A 856 15.16 -36.00 -8.98
N LEU A 857 14.30 -35.72 -7.98
CA LEU A 857 14.71 -35.18 -6.69
C LEU A 857 15.20 -36.31 -5.80
N GLU A 858 16.51 -36.37 -5.52
CA GLU A 858 17.11 -37.39 -4.66
C GLU A 858 16.97 -37.03 -3.17
N TYR A 859 17.33 -35.83 -2.79
CA TYR A 859 17.34 -35.37 -1.40
C TYR A 859 16.73 -33.97 -1.32
N TYR A 860 16.06 -33.72 -0.20
CA TYR A 860 15.46 -32.44 0.10
C TYR A 860 15.41 -32.16 1.60
N LYS A 861 15.81 -30.95 2.02
CA LYS A 861 15.81 -30.53 3.43
C LYS A 861 15.63 -29.02 3.54
N ASN A 862 14.77 -28.61 4.47
CA ASN A 862 14.69 -27.21 4.91
C ASN A 862 15.39 -27.06 6.26
N GLU A 863 16.31 -26.13 6.38
CA GLU A 863 17.06 -25.84 7.59
C GLU A 863 16.91 -24.38 7.99
N LYS A 864 16.52 -24.13 9.24
CA LYS A 864 16.44 -22.78 9.81
C LYS A 864 17.85 -22.18 9.88
N LYS A 865 18.05 -21.01 9.27
CA LYS A 865 19.36 -20.35 9.16
C LYS A 865 19.45 -19.08 9.98
N TYR A 866 18.35 -18.35 10.11
CA TYR A 866 18.31 -17.10 10.82
C TYR A 866 17.02 -16.98 11.63
N ASP A 867 17.12 -16.36 12.80
CA ASP A 867 15.96 -16.03 13.65
C ASP A 867 16.32 -14.80 14.47
N GLY A 868 15.71 -13.65 14.14
CA GLY A 868 16.04 -12.42 14.82
C GLY A 868 15.50 -11.18 14.13
N SER A 869 16.10 -10.02 14.43
CA SER A 869 15.72 -8.72 13.84
C SER A 869 16.73 -8.32 12.76
N ILE A 870 16.23 -7.92 11.58
CA ILE A 870 17.04 -7.33 10.52
C ILE A 870 17.11 -5.82 10.78
N ALA A 871 18.27 -5.34 11.28
CA ALA A 871 18.48 -3.93 11.56
C ALA A 871 18.77 -3.14 10.27
N LEU A 872 18.09 -2.01 10.11
CA LEU A 872 18.33 -1.04 9.03
C LEU A 872 19.19 0.12 9.53
N ASP A 873 20.03 0.67 8.66
CA ASP A 873 20.92 1.77 9.00
C ASP A 873 20.19 3.11 8.93
N GLU A 874 20.49 4.01 9.84
CA GLU A 874 19.94 5.38 9.87
C GLU A 874 20.62 6.28 8.83
N ALA A 875 20.42 5.95 7.54
CA ALA A 875 20.99 6.70 6.43
C ALA A 875 19.96 6.85 5.31
N ASP A 876 20.08 7.92 4.55
CA ASP A 876 19.28 8.15 3.34
C ASP A 876 19.55 7.05 2.31
N GLY A 877 18.50 6.55 1.73
CA GLY A 877 18.57 5.54 0.68
C GLY A 877 18.99 6.14 -0.67
N LYS A 878 20.00 5.56 -1.29
CA LYS A 878 20.51 5.99 -2.59
C LYS A 878 19.92 5.13 -3.69
N VAL A 879 19.32 5.77 -4.70
CA VAL A 879 18.84 5.08 -5.90
C VAL A 879 19.63 5.50 -7.12
N ALA A 880 19.87 4.53 -8.01
CA ALA A 880 20.64 4.78 -9.23
C ALA A 880 19.81 5.49 -10.31
N PRO A 881 20.43 6.35 -11.14
CA PRO A 881 19.80 6.93 -12.32
C PRO A 881 19.49 5.85 -13.36
N MET A 882 18.67 6.19 -14.35
CA MET A 882 18.41 5.29 -15.46
C MET A 882 19.66 5.16 -16.35
N THR A 883 20.21 3.96 -16.46
CA THR A 883 21.50 3.75 -17.15
C THR A 883 21.38 3.36 -18.61
N GLY A 884 20.20 3.04 -19.13
CA GLY A 884 20.03 2.54 -20.50
C GLY A 884 20.74 1.20 -20.78
N LYS A 885 21.45 0.63 -19.78
CA LYS A 885 22.09 -0.68 -19.91
C LYS A 885 21.08 -1.76 -19.59
N GLY A 886 20.60 -2.48 -20.60
CA GLY A 886 19.98 -3.80 -20.39
C GLY A 886 20.94 -4.69 -19.61
N LYS A 887 20.44 -5.52 -18.68
CA LYS A 887 21.25 -6.50 -17.95
C LYS A 887 21.95 -7.40 -18.97
N LYS A 888 23.26 -7.23 -19.16
CA LYS A 888 24.10 -8.14 -19.95
C LYS A 888 24.11 -9.50 -19.24
N SER A 889 23.41 -10.48 -19.77
CA SER A 889 23.75 -11.88 -19.52
C SER A 889 23.87 -12.54 -20.88
N GLU A 890 25.07 -12.92 -21.24
CA GLU A 890 25.32 -13.77 -22.41
C GLU A 890 24.54 -15.07 -22.23
N PRO A 891 23.76 -15.53 -23.20
CA PRO A 891 23.10 -16.81 -23.16
C PRO A 891 24.13 -17.92 -23.35
N LYS A 892 24.60 -18.54 -22.28
CA LYS A 892 25.42 -19.77 -22.34
C LYS A 892 24.53 -20.96 -22.50
N ARG A 893 24.79 -21.85 -23.43
CA ARG A 893 24.21 -23.19 -23.54
C ARG A 893 25.15 -24.17 -22.84
N ASP A 894 24.61 -25.08 -22.03
CA ASP A 894 25.34 -26.14 -21.38
C ASP A 894 24.49 -27.45 -21.47
N LYS A 895 25.17 -28.57 -21.36
CA LYS A 895 24.50 -29.89 -21.25
C LYS A 895 23.72 -30.00 -19.95
N LEU A 896 22.64 -30.75 -19.95
CA LEU A 896 21.78 -30.92 -18.79
C LEU A 896 22.57 -31.46 -17.58
N SER A 897 23.51 -32.40 -17.79
CA SER A 897 24.39 -32.90 -16.74
C SER A 897 25.21 -31.80 -16.06
N VAL A 898 25.80 -30.91 -16.83
CA VAL A 898 26.59 -29.77 -16.31
C VAL A 898 25.71 -28.83 -15.51
N ILE A 899 24.49 -28.56 -15.98
CA ILE A 899 23.52 -27.69 -15.28
C ILE A 899 23.07 -28.32 -13.96
N VAL A 900 22.78 -29.63 -13.94
CA VAL A 900 22.41 -30.38 -12.74
C VAL A 900 23.58 -30.40 -11.74
N ASP A 901 24.83 -30.64 -12.20
CA ASP A 901 26.01 -30.60 -11.34
C ASP A 901 26.26 -29.25 -10.70
N ASP A 902 26.09 -28.16 -11.44
CA ASP A 902 26.23 -26.80 -10.91
C ASP A 902 25.17 -26.48 -9.85
N ILE A 903 23.94 -26.94 -10.06
CA ILE A 903 22.85 -26.80 -9.09
C ILE A 903 23.14 -27.65 -7.84
N ASN A 904 23.58 -28.90 -8.01
CA ASN A 904 23.91 -29.76 -6.89
C ASN A 904 25.10 -29.24 -6.07
N LYS A 905 26.09 -28.60 -6.68
CA LYS A 905 27.17 -27.90 -5.94
C LYS A 905 26.65 -26.77 -5.08
N GLN A 906 25.63 -26.06 -5.53
CA GLN A 906 25.06 -24.91 -4.83
C GLN A 906 24.08 -25.32 -3.73
N PHE A 907 23.27 -26.36 -3.94
CA PHE A 907 22.17 -26.77 -3.07
C PHE A 907 22.30 -28.20 -2.50
N GLY A 908 23.13 -29.05 -3.08
CA GLY A 908 23.28 -30.48 -2.73
C GLY A 908 24.27 -30.78 -1.59
N THR A 909 24.66 -29.77 -0.82
CA THR A 909 25.55 -29.90 0.34
C THR A 909 24.77 -29.95 1.65
N ASN A 910 25.36 -30.44 2.76
CA ASN A 910 24.75 -30.48 4.09
C ASN A 910 23.74 -31.62 4.36
N PHE A 911 23.78 -32.75 3.66
CA PHE A 911 23.02 -33.94 4.03
C PHE A 911 23.77 -34.75 5.09
N THR A 912 23.04 -35.15 6.15
CA THR A 912 23.56 -35.95 7.26
C THR A 912 23.29 -37.43 7.02
N GLU A 913 23.91 -38.31 7.84
CA GLU A 913 23.58 -39.74 7.84
C GLU A 913 22.08 -39.98 8.15
N MET A 914 21.48 -39.13 8.95
CA MET A 914 20.05 -39.17 9.28
C MET A 914 19.15 -39.00 8.02
N ASP A 915 19.55 -38.06 7.14
CA ASP A 915 18.82 -37.80 5.88
C ASP A 915 18.90 -39.04 4.95
N LYS A 916 20.01 -39.78 4.98
CA LYS A 916 20.17 -41.02 4.24
C LYS A 916 19.27 -42.13 4.79
N VAL A 917 19.16 -42.26 6.12
CA VAL A 917 18.30 -43.25 6.78
C VAL A 917 16.82 -42.99 6.48
N LEU A 918 16.37 -41.74 6.52
CA LEU A 918 15.00 -41.39 6.14
C LEU A 918 14.70 -41.80 4.69
N LYS A 919 15.66 -41.61 3.77
CA LYS A 919 15.52 -42.01 2.38
C LYS A 919 15.46 -43.54 2.21
N GLN A 920 16.17 -44.27 3.02
CA GLN A 920 16.08 -45.72 3.03
C GLN A 920 14.73 -46.22 3.51
N ILE A 921 14.18 -45.63 4.60
CA ILE A 921 12.84 -45.93 5.11
C ILE A 921 11.77 -45.62 4.03
N GLU A 922 11.89 -44.52 3.32
CA GLU A 922 11.01 -44.17 2.23
C GLU A 922 11.03 -45.24 1.13
N ASN A 923 12.21 -45.67 0.71
CA ASN A 923 12.34 -46.71 -0.32
C ASN A 923 11.78 -48.07 0.14
N ASP A 924 11.97 -48.43 1.40
CA ASP A 924 11.41 -49.66 1.95
C ASP A 924 9.88 -49.64 1.98
N LEU A 925 9.29 -48.52 2.35
CA LEU A 925 7.84 -48.31 2.33
C LEU A 925 7.27 -48.39 0.91
N ILE A 926 7.92 -47.78 -0.07
CA ILE A 926 7.46 -47.79 -1.46
C ILE A 926 7.54 -49.20 -2.05
N ASN A 927 8.57 -49.96 -1.71
CA ASN A 927 8.78 -51.30 -2.21
C ASN A 927 8.07 -52.38 -1.38
N ASP A 928 7.37 -52.01 -0.30
CA ASP A 928 6.65 -52.95 0.53
C ASP A 928 5.49 -53.61 -0.22
N PRO A 929 5.42 -54.95 -0.28
CA PRO A 929 4.40 -55.64 -1.05
C PRO A 929 2.98 -55.41 -0.55
N GLU A 930 2.81 -55.13 0.75
CA GLU A 930 1.50 -54.87 1.35
C GLU A 930 1.00 -53.51 0.94
N LEU A 931 1.87 -52.49 1.00
CA LEU A 931 1.54 -51.12 0.60
C LEU A 931 1.30 -51.02 -0.93
N GLN A 932 2.06 -51.74 -1.72
CA GLN A 932 1.93 -51.84 -3.19
C GLN A 932 0.56 -52.35 -3.64
N LYS A 933 -0.08 -53.23 -2.88
CA LYS A 933 -1.43 -53.75 -3.19
C LYS A 933 -2.48 -52.63 -3.16
N PHE A 934 -2.25 -51.59 -2.40
CA PHE A 934 -3.17 -50.46 -2.24
C PHE A 934 -2.78 -49.25 -3.07
N ALA A 935 -1.79 -49.32 -3.96
CA ALA A 935 -1.30 -48.17 -4.76
C ALA A 935 -2.38 -47.51 -5.62
N LYS A 936 -3.46 -48.24 -5.98
CA LYS A 936 -4.61 -47.71 -6.74
C LYS A 936 -5.81 -47.30 -5.86
N SER A 937 -5.68 -47.41 -4.54
CA SER A 937 -6.75 -47.05 -3.59
C SER A 937 -6.78 -45.56 -3.33
N ASP A 938 -7.82 -45.08 -2.67
CA ASP A 938 -7.89 -43.69 -2.20
C ASP A 938 -6.83 -43.40 -1.14
N ARG A 939 -6.55 -42.11 -0.97
CA ARG A 939 -5.51 -41.59 -0.07
C ARG A 939 -5.69 -42.04 1.39
N GLU A 940 -6.93 -42.16 1.85
CA GLU A 940 -7.23 -42.58 3.24
C GLU A 940 -6.92 -44.03 3.49
N THR A 941 -7.29 -44.89 2.56
CA THR A 941 -6.95 -46.34 2.58
C THR A 941 -5.44 -46.53 2.59
N ILE A 942 -4.70 -45.83 1.70
CA ILE A 942 -3.23 -45.89 1.69
C ILE A 942 -2.65 -45.37 3.02
N ARG A 943 -3.22 -44.35 3.61
CA ARG A 943 -2.75 -43.80 4.90
C ARG A 943 -2.89 -44.81 6.04
N ILE A 944 -4.00 -45.50 6.12
CA ILE A 944 -4.24 -46.52 7.16
C ILE A 944 -3.20 -47.65 7.05
N VAL A 945 -2.91 -48.12 5.85
CA VAL A 945 -1.91 -49.18 5.60
C VAL A 945 -0.50 -48.66 5.91
N TYR A 946 -0.18 -47.44 5.48
CA TYR A 946 1.09 -46.80 5.76
C TYR A 946 1.35 -46.68 7.28
N ASP A 947 0.38 -46.16 8.05
CA ASP A 947 0.50 -45.94 9.49
C ASP A 947 0.68 -47.28 10.26
N LYS A 948 0.11 -48.39 9.73
CA LYS A 948 0.29 -49.71 10.28
C LYS A 948 1.66 -50.30 9.96
N LEU A 949 2.18 -50.09 8.75
CA LEU A 949 3.45 -50.67 8.29
C LEU A 949 4.69 -49.88 8.78
N PHE A 950 4.57 -48.59 8.96
CA PHE A 950 5.70 -47.72 9.29
C PHE A 950 6.48 -48.17 10.54
N PRO A 951 5.84 -48.55 11.67
CA PRO A 951 6.57 -49.02 12.85
C PRO A 951 7.34 -50.31 12.62
N SER A 952 6.83 -51.24 11.77
CA SER A 952 7.48 -52.50 11.48
C SER A 952 8.70 -52.32 10.56
N ILE A 953 8.61 -51.46 9.56
CA ILE A 953 9.73 -51.10 8.67
C ILE A 953 10.81 -50.37 9.48
N LEU A 954 10.42 -49.51 10.40
CA LEU A 954 11.32 -48.82 11.31
C LEU A 954 12.10 -49.82 12.17
N ALA A 955 11.41 -50.78 12.77
CA ALA A 955 12.02 -51.80 13.64
C ALA A 955 13.06 -52.65 12.89
N ASN A 956 12.82 -52.96 11.60
CA ASN A 956 13.75 -53.76 10.76
C ASN A 956 15.06 -53.03 10.48
N ARG A 957 15.11 -51.70 10.66
CA ARG A 957 16.31 -50.84 10.45
C ARG A 957 17.03 -50.44 11.72
N TYR A 958 16.58 -50.89 12.90
CA TYR A 958 17.16 -50.52 14.21
C TYR A 958 18.68 -50.68 14.26
N ALA A 959 19.21 -51.76 13.71
CA ALA A 959 20.65 -52.07 13.73
C ALA A 959 21.52 -51.16 12.85
N THR A 960 20.96 -50.31 12.00
CA THR A 960 21.71 -49.46 11.08
C THR A 960 22.00 -48.04 11.61
N ASN A 961 21.23 -47.56 12.61
CA ASN A 961 21.48 -46.29 13.26
C ASN A 961 20.73 -46.21 14.62
N GLU A 962 21.35 -46.76 15.64
CA GLU A 962 20.76 -46.98 16.99
C GLU A 962 20.26 -45.67 17.65
N ASP A 963 21.00 -44.58 17.52
CA ASP A 963 20.65 -43.28 18.15
C ASP A 963 19.36 -42.68 17.53
N PHE A 964 19.23 -42.71 16.23
CA PHE A 964 18.05 -42.24 15.52
C PHE A 964 16.80 -43.03 15.85
N PHE A 965 16.91 -44.36 15.78
CA PHE A 965 15.78 -45.26 16.04
C PHE A 965 15.39 -45.25 17.52
N SER A 966 16.35 -45.15 18.44
CA SER A 966 16.08 -44.98 19.86
C SER A 966 15.25 -43.72 20.12
N LYS A 967 15.61 -42.60 19.50
CA LYS A 967 14.86 -41.36 19.60
C LYS A 967 13.45 -41.48 18.98
N MET A 968 13.30 -42.09 17.83
CA MET A 968 12.01 -42.34 17.20
C MET A 968 11.09 -43.21 18.07
N CYS A 969 11.62 -44.22 18.72
CA CYS A 969 10.85 -45.11 19.58
C CYS A 969 10.50 -44.50 20.93
N SER A 970 11.36 -43.61 21.46
CA SER A 970 11.17 -42.97 22.77
C SER A 970 10.30 -41.70 22.70
N ASP A 971 10.28 -41.00 21.58
CA ASP A 971 9.54 -39.75 21.40
C ASP A 971 8.38 -39.93 20.39
N LYS A 972 7.17 -40.20 20.91
CA LYS A 972 5.96 -40.39 20.10
C LYS A 972 5.64 -39.21 19.22
N LYS A 973 5.98 -37.99 19.65
CA LYS A 973 5.74 -36.76 18.85
C LYS A 973 6.70 -36.71 17.69
N PHE A 974 7.97 -36.98 17.93
CA PHE A 974 9.00 -37.05 16.89
C PHE A 974 8.66 -38.12 15.82
N MET A 975 8.23 -39.31 16.25
CA MET A 975 7.79 -40.35 15.35
C MET A 975 6.58 -39.92 14.50
N SER A 976 5.57 -39.33 15.12
CA SER A 976 4.38 -38.85 14.40
C SER A 976 4.74 -37.76 13.38
N ASP A 977 5.65 -36.86 13.71
CA ASP A 977 6.11 -35.80 12.81
C ASP A 977 6.88 -36.38 11.60
N VAL A 978 7.72 -37.38 11.82
CA VAL A 978 8.45 -38.07 10.72
C VAL A 978 7.47 -38.84 9.83
N MET A 979 6.50 -39.54 10.39
CA MET A 979 5.45 -40.23 9.63
C MET A 979 4.63 -39.25 8.78
N ALA A 980 4.21 -38.15 9.35
CA ALA A 980 3.45 -37.12 8.65
C ALA A 980 4.22 -36.49 7.49
N ARG A 981 5.54 -36.34 7.61
CA ARG A 981 6.43 -35.78 6.58
C ARG A 981 6.75 -36.79 5.46
N LEU A 982 6.87 -38.06 5.75
CA LEU A 982 7.18 -39.09 4.75
C LEU A 982 5.96 -39.55 3.96
N PHE A 983 4.77 -39.54 4.53
CA PHE A 983 3.55 -40.07 3.88
C PHE A 983 3.26 -39.46 2.50
N PRO A 984 3.29 -38.14 2.30
CA PRO A 984 3.03 -37.54 0.98
C PRO A 984 4.03 -38.00 -0.09
N ILE A 985 5.28 -38.23 0.32
CA ILE A 985 6.34 -38.70 -0.59
C ILE A 985 6.08 -40.15 -1.04
N VAL A 986 5.79 -40.98 -0.04
CA VAL A 986 5.49 -42.40 -0.30
C VAL A 986 4.25 -42.50 -1.18
N LEU A 987 3.19 -41.76 -0.89
CA LEU A 987 1.97 -41.73 -1.68
C LEU A 987 2.22 -41.35 -3.14
N GLN A 988 3.00 -40.30 -3.38
CA GLN A 988 3.29 -39.87 -4.75
C GLN A 988 4.08 -40.91 -5.56
N ARG A 989 5.01 -41.57 -4.92
CA ARG A 989 5.84 -42.62 -5.60
C ARG A 989 5.12 -43.93 -5.75
N LEU A 990 4.15 -44.23 -4.91
CA LEU A 990 3.28 -45.39 -4.99
C LEU A 990 2.27 -45.33 -6.13
N VAL A 991 1.74 -44.10 -6.40
CA VAL A 991 0.68 -43.89 -7.41
C VAL A 991 1.26 -43.65 -8.82
N LYS A 992 2.58 -43.48 -8.95
CA LYS A 992 3.27 -43.49 -10.25
C LYS A 992 3.47 -44.91 -10.73
#